data_f35053a35959a8b107b51348af1e49dd
#
_entry.id   f35053a35959a8b107b51348af1e49dd
#
_cell.length_a   1.000
_cell.length_b   1.000
_cell.length_c   1.000
_cell.angle_alpha   90.00
_cell.angle_beta   90.00
_cell.angle_gamma   90.00
#
_symmetry.space_group_name_H-M   'P 1'
#
loop_
_entity.id
_entity.type
_entity.pdbx_description
1 polymer ?
#
loop_
_entity_poly.entity_id
_entity_poly.type
_entity_poly.pdbx_seq_one_letter_code
_entity_poly.pdbx_strand_id
1 'polypeptide(L)'
;LNTSTTTRAAADTAACHEPHSEPSEEGRLRVALVGNPNVGKSVLFNRLTGRYVTVSNYPGTSVAVTRGHAHVGVHDAEILDTPGAYALVPGTEEERVTQDVLLDGVCDVLVHVVDAKNLPRSLPFTLQLLECGRPLVLVLNMMDELRSLDLIIDVPALEERLGIPVVPMVAIHGDGMEHLHTVLSDVVSMPVPSPVSYGNGIGTAMDRVEAALQAEYPVSTRALSSLLLQGDPGARERIEAGEPDGGAEVARVVDEATRALGGPGVYRTAFERQRVASELLEEVFRSPAKQKKRRGERLGRWLARPMTGLPILFLILYVGLYQFVGVFGAGTLVDLIEGPLFESRINPFFETLFQGIPWESVRGLFVGEYGMLTLGIRYAVAIILPVVGSFFLFFSILEDSGYFPRLALLVDRAFKRIGLSGRAVIPIVLGFACDTMATMVTRTLETKRERVLSTLLLALAIPCSAQLGVILAILSGHGMALGVWALSLLGTFMVIGYLSARLLPGETASFHMELPPMRLPRPGNVMVKTYSRMQWYFLEVLPLFLLASIMLWALDLTGMLRVVEGILTPVVSALGLPAETSTIFLLGFFRRDYGAAGLFDLNQQGLLDVVQLTVAAVTLTLFVPCVAQFLMMVKERGWKTATGMFLLITPLAFGVGAFLNVSLRWIGW
;
A
#
# COMPACT_ATOMS: atom_id res chain seq x y z
N LEU A 1 -48.52 35.25 3.91
CA LEU A 1 -49.51 35.11 2.81
C LEU A 1 -49.02 34.14 1.78
N ASN A 2 -49.73 33.08 1.80
CA ASN A 2 -50.22 32.04 0.91
C ASN A 2 -49.15 30.98 0.50
N THR A 3 -49.25 29.81 1.06
CA THR A 3 -50.18 28.65 0.95
C THR A 3 -50.04 27.84 -0.35
N SER A 4 -49.77 26.58 -0.10
CA SER A 4 -50.22 25.34 -0.77
C SER A 4 -49.45 24.94 -2.03
N THR A 5 -49.16 23.70 -2.35
CA THR A 5 -49.73 22.42 -1.96
C THR A 5 -48.80 21.28 -2.41
N THR A 6 -48.71 20.26 -1.61
CA THR A 6 -48.26 18.88 -1.90
C THR A 6 -48.82 18.31 -3.22
N THR A 7 -47.96 17.56 -3.96
CA THR A 7 -48.41 16.26 -4.46
C THR A 7 -47.21 15.33 -4.81
N ARG A 8 -47.35 14.10 -4.40
CA ARG A 8 -46.58 12.89 -4.73
C ARG A 8 -46.49 12.61 -6.23
N ALA A 9 -45.36 12.13 -6.69
CA ALA A 9 -45.32 11.03 -7.64
C ALA A 9 -44.00 10.24 -7.42
N ALA A 10 -44.20 8.95 -7.19
CA ALA A 10 -43.16 7.94 -7.20
C ALA A 10 -42.98 7.45 -8.66
N ALA A 11 -41.80 6.77 -8.84
CA ALA A 11 -41.43 5.98 -10.00
C ALA A 11 -40.94 6.76 -11.23
N ASP A 12 -39.60 6.74 -11.43
CA ASP A 12 -39.05 6.06 -12.59
C ASP A 12 -37.54 5.85 -12.41
N THR A 13 -37.21 4.61 -12.08
CA THR A 13 -35.86 4.07 -12.14
C THR A 13 -35.65 3.51 -13.53
N ALA A 14 -35.03 4.27 -14.41
CA ALA A 14 -34.27 3.78 -15.56
C ALA A 14 -33.67 4.99 -16.29
N ALA A 15 -32.59 5.55 -15.76
CA ALA A 15 -31.72 6.43 -16.53
C ALA A 15 -30.52 5.61 -17.00
N CYS A 16 -30.53 5.26 -18.26
CA CYS A 16 -29.36 4.79 -19.00
C CYS A 16 -28.19 5.75 -18.77
N HIS A 17 -27.08 5.23 -18.34
CA HIS A 17 -25.82 5.96 -18.34
C HIS A 17 -25.39 6.19 -19.79
N GLU A 18 -25.70 7.33 -20.33
CA GLU A 18 -24.95 7.87 -21.46
C GLU A 18 -23.57 8.26 -20.97
N PRO A 19 -22.49 7.91 -21.70
CA PRO A 19 -21.16 8.38 -21.39
C PRO A 19 -21.12 9.90 -21.66
N HIS A 20 -21.16 10.71 -20.61
CA HIS A 20 -20.84 12.12 -20.72
C HIS A 20 -19.33 12.25 -20.98
N SER A 21 -18.94 12.19 -22.25
CA SER A 21 -17.76 12.86 -22.74
C SER A 21 -18.05 14.36 -22.64
N GLU A 22 -17.41 15.07 -21.71
CA GLU A 22 -17.36 16.52 -21.79
C GLU A 22 -16.88 16.89 -23.20
N PRO A 23 -17.54 17.84 -23.88
CA PRO A 23 -17.14 18.22 -25.23
C PRO A 23 -15.72 18.73 -25.19
N SER A 24 -14.81 18.02 -25.87
CA SER A 24 -13.46 18.48 -26.17
C SER A 24 -13.58 19.86 -26.82
N GLU A 25 -12.89 20.87 -26.26
CA GLU A 25 -12.68 22.10 -27.03
C GLU A 25 -11.94 21.68 -28.31
N GLU A 26 -12.64 21.77 -29.43
CA GLU A 26 -12.14 21.37 -30.76
C GLU A 26 -10.82 22.06 -31.03
N GLY A 27 -9.74 21.27 -31.17
CA GLY A 27 -8.43 21.74 -31.62
C GLY A 27 -7.25 21.57 -30.67
N ARG A 28 -7.44 21.00 -29.46
CA ARG A 28 -6.29 20.75 -28.55
C ARG A 28 -5.69 19.35 -28.76
N LEU A 29 -4.37 19.32 -28.81
CA LEU A 29 -3.59 18.07 -28.86
C LEU A 29 -3.64 17.33 -27.51
N ARG A 30 -4.04 16.06 -27.48
CA ARG A 30 -4.09 15.23 -26.27
C ARG A 30 -2.91 14.27 -26.22
N VAL A 31 -2.05 14.44 -25.22
CA VAL A 31 -0.83 13.66 -25.03
C VAL A 31 -0.95 12.78 -23.78
N ALA A 32 -0.88 11.47 -23.93
CA ALA A 32 -0.89 10.55 -22.80
C ALA A 32 0.54 10.12 -22.42
N LEU A 33 0.90 10.33 -21.14
CA LEU A 33 2.14 9.81 -20.56
C LEU A 33 1.88 8.38 -20.06
N VAL A 34 2.54 7.41 -20.65
CA VAL A 34 2.37 5.98 -20.36
C VAL A 34 3.71 5.40 -19.90
N GLY A 35 3.70 4.36 -19.09
CA GLY A 35 4.92 3.63 -18.69
C GLY A 35 4.81 3.03 -17.31
N ASN A 36 5.83 2.29 -16.91
CA ASN A 36 5.87 1.56 -15.65
C ASN A 36 5.72 2.49 -14.43
N PRO A 37 5.30 1.97 -13.27
CA PRO A 37 5.37 2.72 -12.03
C PRO A 37 6.81 3.18 -11.72
N ASN A 38 6.96 4.37 -11.13
CA ASN A 38 8.23 4.94 -10.65
C ASN A 38 9.28 5.25 -11.73
N VAL A 39 8.92 5.33 -12.99
CA VAL A 39 9.83 5.76 -14.08
C VAL A 39 9.96 7.27 -14.22
N GLY A 40 9.22 8.05 -13.43
CA GLY A 40 9.27 9.51 -13.41
C GLY A 40 8.20 10.19 -14.26
N LYS A 41 7.08 9.51 -14.62
CA LYS A 41 5.95 10.10 -15.38
C LYS A 41 5.44 11.37 -14.73
N SER A 42 5.06 11.32 -13.43
CA SER A 42 4.49 12.47 -12.72
C SER A 42 5.51 13.62 -12.56
N VAL A 43 6.82 13.32 -12.52
CA VAL A 43 7.86 14.37 -12.55
C VAL A 43 7.86 15.06 -13.90
N LEU A 44 7.81 14.29 -14.99
CA LEU A 44 7.72 14.81 -16.35
C LEU A 44 6.43 15.60 -16.56
N PHE A 45 5.30 15.06 -16.12
CA PHE A 45 4.00 15.71 -16.15
C PHE A 45 4.03 17.10 -15.48
N ASN A 46 4.53 17.19 -14.24
CA ASN A 46 4.64 18.46 -13.52
C ASN A 46 5.58 19.47 -14.20
N ARG A 47 6.59 19.00 -14.91
CA ARG A 47 7.47 19.89 -15.68
C ARG A 47 6.85 20.39 -16.97
N LEU A 48 6.04 19.57 -17.64
CA LEU A 48 5.32 19.96 -18.86
C LEU A 48 4.17 20.93 -18.56
N THR A 49 3.38 20.67 -17.50
CA THR A 49 2.11 21.38 -17.21
C THR A 49 2.26 22.54 -16.23
N GLY A 50 3.37 22.63 -15.50
CA GLY A 50 3.52 23.64 -14.46
C GLY A 50 2.57 23.40 -13.27
N ARG A 51 1.82 24.46 -12.81
CA ARG A 51 0.99 24.41 -11.61
C ARG A 51 -0.53 24.18 -11.84
N TYR A 52 -0.97 24.12 -13.09
CA TYR A 52 -2.40 23.92 -13.39
C TYR A 52 -2.69 22.43 -13.64
N VAL A 53 -3.20 21.77 -12.59
CA VAL A 53 -3.46 20.33 -12.58
C VAL A 53 -4.87 20.06 -12.08
N THR A 54 -5.67 19.34 -12.84
CA THR A 54 -6.97 18.83 -12.43
C THR A 54 -6.86 17.32 -12.18
N VAL A 55 -7.31 16.85 -11.04
CA VAL A 55 -7.38 15.42 -10.72
C VAL A 55 -8.85 15.02 -10.79
N SER A 56 -9.17 14.08 -11.68
CA SER A 56 -10.51 13.51 -11.79
C SER A 56 -10.44 11.99 -11.83
N ASN A 57 -11.46 11.32 -11.28
CA ASN A 57 -11.57 9.87 -11.43
C ASN A 57 -11.94 9.54 -12.86
N TYR A 58 -11.35 8.48 -13.41
CA TYR A 58 -11.76 7.96 -14.72
C TYR A 58 -13.22 7.45 -14.62
N PRO A 59 -14.09 7.69 -15.61
CA PRO A 59 -15.50 7.31 -15.54
C PRO A 59 -15.69 5.84 -15.16
N GLY A 60 -16.53 5.59 -14.15
CA GLY A 60 -16.82 4.23 -13.67
C GLY A 60 -15.78 3.59 -12.76
N THR A 61 -14.69 4.29 -12.40
CA THR A 61 -13.62 3.75 -11.54
C THR A 61 -13.32 4.65 -10.33
N SER A 62 -12.60 4.08 -9.35
CA SER A 62 -12.07 4.84 -8.20
C SER A 62 -10.66 5.40 -8.46
N VAL A 63 -10.10 5.17 -9.66
CA VAL A 63 -8.72 5.53 -10.03
C VAL A 63 -8.69 6.92 -10.62
N ALA A 64 -7.81 7.77 -10.08
CA ALA A 64 -7.64 9.14 -10.55
C ALA A 64 -6.70 9.20 -11.77
N VAL A 65 -7.12 9.91 -12.81
CA VAL A 65 -6.27 10.35 -13.93
C VAL A 65 -6.02 11.84 -13.77
N THR A 66 -4.75 12.23 -13.82
CA THR A 66 -4.36 13.63 -13.68
C THR A 66 -4.27 14.27 -15.05
N ARG A 67 -4.93 15.42 -15.22
CA ARG A 67 -4.93 16.20 -16.47
C ARG A 67 -4.29 17.55 -16.23
N GLY A 68 -3.54 18.04 -17.20
CA GLY A 68 -2.89 19.34 -17.14
C GLY A 68 -2.73 19.93 -18.52
N HIS A 69 -2.56 21.25 -18.59
CA HIS A 69 -2.37 21.98 -19.85
C HIS A 69 -0.91 22.37 -20.02
N ALA A 70 -0.42 22.24 -21.24
CA ALA A 70 0.94 22.64 -21.62
C ALA A 70 0.97 23.24 -23.02
N HIS A 71 1.89 24.19 -23.24
CA HIS A 71 2.20 24.67 -24.58
C HIS A 71 3.34 23.82 -25.16
N VAL A 72 3.08 23.11 -26.26
CA VAL A 72 4.04 22.26 -26.93
C VAL A 72 4.26 22.82 -28.36
N GLY A 73 5.33 23.57 -28.53
CA GLY A 73 5.59 24.29 -29.76
C GLY A 73 4.49 25.29 -30.08
N VAL A 74 3.77 25.07 -31.18
CA VAL A 74 2.64 25.91 -31.63
C VAL A 74 1.27 25.38 -31.14
N HIS A 75 1.24 24.25 -30.48
CA HIS A 75 0.00 23.56 -30.06
C HIS A 75 -0.27 23.74 -28.59
N ASP A 76 -1.53 24.05 -28.26
CA ASP A 76 -2.04 23.89 -26.91
C ASP A 76 -2.36 22.40 -26.70
N ALA A 77 -1.70 21.81 -25.72
CA ALA A 77 -1.83 20.37 -25.41
C ALA A 77 -2.46 20.13 -24.05
N GLU A 78 -3.34 19.15 -24.01
CA GLU A 78 -3.77 18.52 -22.77
C GLU A 78 -2.89 17.30 -22.49
N ILE A 79 -2.19 17.30 -21.37
CA ILE A 79 -1.33 16.21 -20.93
C ILE A 79 -2.09 15.33 -19.94
N LEU A 80 -2.11 14.03 -20.17
CA LEU A 80 -2.76 13.02 -19.34
C LEU A 80 -1.67 12.19 -18.64
N ASP A 81 -1.59 12.24 -17.30
CA ASP A 81 -0.74 11.32 -16.52
C ASP A 81 -1.54 10.05 -16.21
N THR A 82 -1.24 8.96 -16.91
CA THR A 82 -1.92 7.68 -16.69
C THR A 82 -1.32 6.91 -15.52
N PRO A 83 -2.10 6.06 -14.83
CA PRO A 83 -1.54 5.10 -13.88
C PRO A 83 -0.41 4.26 -14.48
N GLY A 84 0.47 3.74 -13.62
CA GLY A 84 1.58 2.91 -14.09
C GLY A 84 1.10 1.57 -14.66
N ALA A 85 1.56 1.21 -15.85
CA ALA A 85 1.25 -0.06 -16.49
C ALA A 85 2.52 -0.75 -17.01
N TYR A 86 2.52 -2.09 -16.95
CA TYR A 86 3.61 -2.93 -17.45
C TYR A 86 3.31 -3.54 -18.82
N ALA A 87 2.04 -3.61 -19.17
CA ALA A 87 1.55 -4.16 -20.43
C ALA A 87 0.16 -3.59 -20.74
N LEU A 88 -0.33 -3.79 -21.98
CA LEU A 88 -1.68 -3.42 -22.35
C LEU A 88 -2.74 -4.36 -21.75
N VAL A 89 -2.41 -5.63 -21.47
CA VAL A 89 -3.30 -6.55 -20.76
C VAL A 89 -3.24 -6.24 -19.27
N PRO A 90 -4.30 -5.72 -18.65
CA PRO A 90 -4.26 -5.23 -17.29
C PRO A 90 -4.29 -6.38 -16.27
N GLY A 91 -3.44 -6.29 -15.24
CA GLY A 91 -3.46 -7.14 -14.05
C GLY A 91 -4.11 -6.47 -12.83
N THR A 92 -4.36 -5.16 -12.90
CA THR A 92 -4.92 -4.35 -11.81
C THR A 92 -5.97 -3.38 -12.34
N GLU A 93 -6.81 -2.83 -11.44
CA GLU A 93 -7.80 -1.79 -11.79
C GLU A 93 -7.12 -0.52 -12.33
N GLU A 94 -5.94 -0.17 -11.80
CA GLU A 94 -5.15 0.96 -12.26
C GLU A 94 -4.64 0.77 -13.69
N GLU A 95 -4.12 -0.42 -14.02
CA GLU A 95 -3.68 -0.75 -15.37
C GLU A 95 -4.83 -0.79 -16.36
N ARG A 96 -6.04 -1.19 -15.92
CA ARG A 96 -7.26 -1.16 -16.74
C ARG A 96 -7.61 0.26 -17.16
N VAL A 97 -7.51 1.24 -16.26
CA VAL A 97 -7.74 2.65 -16.60
C VAL A 97 -6.75 3.12 -17.67
N THR A 98 -5.48 2.71 -17.57
CA THR A 98 -4.50 3.02 -18.62
C THR A 98 -4.86 2.36 -19.94
N GLN A 99 -5.30 1.10 -19.93
CA GLN A 99 -5.78 0.41 -21.12
C GLN A 99 -6.98 1.14 -21.75
N ASP A 100 -7.96 1.55 -20.95
CA ASP A 100 -9.18 2.23 -21.43
C ASP A 100 -8.83 3.59 -22.07
N VAL A 101 -7.95 4.39 -21.47
CA VAL A 101 -7.43 5.65 -22.05
C VAL A 101 -6.82 5.42 -23.44
N LEU A 102 -6.10 4.31 -23.61
CA LEU A 102 -5.43 3.98 -24.88
C LEU A 102 -6.41 3.44 -25.93
N LEU A 103 -7.37 2.60 -25.53
CA LEU A 103 -8.30 1.93 -26.44
C LEU A 103 -9.50 2.80 -26.83
N ASP A 104 -9.95 3.71 -25.95
CA ASP A 104 -11.10 4.58 -26.20
C ASP A 104 -10.78 5.84 -27.02
N GLY A 105 -9.55 5.98 -27.49
CA GLY A 105 -9.17 7.10 -28.36
C GLY A 105 -9.09 8.46 -27.66
N VAL A 106 -8.90 8.46 -26.35
CA VAL A 106 -8.83 9.70 -25.53
C VAL A 106 -7.58 10.53 -25.82
N CYS A 107 -6.55 9.96 -26.43
CA CYS A 107 -5.27 10.62 -26.70
C CYS A 107 -4.90 10.57 -28.20
N ASP A 108 -4.21 11.61 -28.68
CA ASP A 108 -3.76 11.75 -30.05
C ASP A 108 -2.28 11.32 -30.19
N VAL A 109 -1.49 11.52 -29.13
CA VAL A 109 -0.05 11.18 -29.08
C VAL A 109 0.25 10.40 -27.81
N LEU A 110 1.11 9.40 -27.93
CA LEU A 110 1.60 8.60 -26.81
C LEU A 110 3.05 8.99 -26.46
N VAL A 111 3.33 9.19 -25.21
CA VAL A 111 4.69 9.37 -24.68
C VAL A 111 4.99 8.24 -23.72
N HIS A 112 5.80 7.28 -24.15
CA HIS A 112 6.21 6.17 -23.30
C HIS A 112 7.44 6.54 -22.49
N VAL A 113 7.27 6.75 -21.20
CA VAL A 113 8.36 7.09 -20.27
C VAL A 113 8.92 5.80 -19.68
N VAL A 114 10.20 5.56 -19.90
CA VAL A 114 10.92 4.38 -19.40
C VAL A 114 12.14 4.76 -18.58
N ASP A 115 12.48 3.94 -17.60
CA ASP A 115 13.75 4.01 -16.92
C ASP A 115 14.84 3.42 -17.80
N ALA A 116 15.77 4.25 -18.28
CA ALA A 116 16.79 3.87 -19.26
C ALA A 116 17.62 2.64 -18.83
N LYS A 117 17.93 2.48 -17.54
CA LYS A 117 18.67 1.31 -17.04
C LYS A 117 17.85 0.02 -17.09
N ASN A 118 16.52 0.12 -17.13
CA ASN A 118 15.55 -0.97 -17.19
C ASN A 118 14.90 -1.12 -18.58
N LEU A 119 15.47 -0.50 -19.62
CA LEU A 119 15.00 -0.58 -21.00
C LEU A 119 14.68 -2.02 -21.44
N PRO A 120 15.52 -3.05 -21.15
CA PRO A 120 15.21 -4.44 -21.52
C PRO A 120 13.85 -4.96 -21.02
N ARG A 121 13.37 -4.42 -19.94
CA ARG A 121 12.12 -4.83 -19.33
C ARG A 121 10.92 -4.02 -19.82
N SER A 122 11.14 -2.78 -20.22
CA SER A 122 10.10 -1.87 -20.70
C SER A 122 9.88 -1.96 -22.20
N LEU A 123 10.86 -2.40 -22.97
CA LEU A 123 10.78 -2.47 -24.43
C LEU A 123 9.63 -3.35 -24.95
N PRO A 124 9.29 -4.51 -24.36
CA PRO A 124 8.10 -5.26 -24.76
C PRO A 124 6.80 -4.45 -24.68
N PHE A 125 6.68 -3.52 -23.73
CA PHE A 125 5.55 -2.63 -23.65
C PHE A 125 5.59 -1.54 -24.72
N THR A 126 6.77 -0.99 -25.04
CA THR A 126 6.94 -0.10 -26.19
C THR A 126 6.42 -0.75 -27.49
N LEU A 127 6.73 -2.04 -27.71
CA LEU A 127 6.26 -2.77 -28.88
C LEU A 127 4.72 -2.92 -28.90
N GLN A 128 4.06 -3.05 -27.75
CA GLN A 128 2.59 -3.03 -27.68
C GLN A 128 1.99 -1.66 -27.98
N LEU A 129 2.65 -0.59 -27.54
CA LEU A 129 2.21 0.77 -27.82
C LEU A 129 2.35 1.11 -29.31
N LEU A 130 3.35 0.56 -30.01
CA LEU A 130 3.47 0.66 -31.47
C LEU A 130 2.28 0.00 -32.18
N GLU A 131 1.74 -1.10 -31.64
CA GLU A 131 0.56 -1.77 -32.17
C GLU A 131 -0.71 -0.89 -32.09
N CYS A 132 -0.77 0.11 -31.21
CA CYS A 132 -1.93 0.99 -31.06
C CYS A 132 -2.18 1.92 -32.27
N GLY A 133 -1.21 2.05 -33.19
CA GLY A 133 -1.38 2.83 -34.42
C GLY A 133 -1.49 4.34 -34.19
N ARG A 134 -0.81 4.86 -33.18
CA ARG A 134 -0.74 6.28 -32.85
C ARG A 134 0.68 6.78 -32.87
N PRO A 135 0.92 8.08 -33.13
CA PRO A 135 2.23 8.70 -32.94
C PRO A 135 2.75 8.40 -31.53
N LEU A 136 3.99 7.89 -31.46
CA LEU A 136 4.63 7.45 -30.21
C LEU A 136 6.01 8.08 -30.06
N VAL A 137 6.28 8.62 -28.88
CA VAL A 137 7.62 9.10 -28.49
C VAL A 137 8.12 8.24 -27.34
N LEU A 138 9.34 7.73 -27.43
CA LEU A 138 9.99 6.98 -26.36
C LEU A 138 10.90 7.92 -25.55
N VAL A 139 10.60 8.11 -24.28
CA VAL A 139 11.40 8.92 -23.35
C VAL A 139 12.27 8.02 -22.49
N LEU A 140 13.59 8.08 -22.66
CA LEU A 140 14.58 7.40 -21.84
C LEU A 140 14.94 8.28 -20.64
N ASN A 141 14.23 8.13 -19.52
CA ASN A 141 14.47 8.89 -18.31
C ASN A 141 15.57 8.25 -17.44
N MET A 142 16.08 8.99 -16.46
CA MET A 142 17.14 8.54 -15.54
C MET A 142 18.46 8.18 -16.26
N MET A 143 18.82 8.93 -17.29
CA MET A 143 20.08 8.75 -18.04
C MET A 143 21.33 8.96 -17.17
N ASP A 144 21.25 9.73 -16.10
CA ASP A 144 22.28 9.89 -15.08
C ASP A 144 22.53 8.57 -14.32
N GLU A 145 21.47 7.86 -13.97
CA GLU A 145 21.59 6.54 -13.33
C GLU A 145 22.14 5.48 -14.30
N LEU A 146 21.72 5.49 -15.57
CA LEU A 146 22.27 4.62 -16.60
C LEU A 146 23.79 4.79 -16.72
N ARG A 147 24.24 6.05 -16.87
CA ARG A 147 25.68 6.39 -16.95
C ARG A 147 26.44 5.96 -15.70
N SER A 148 25.83 6.13 -14.52
CA SER A 148 26.41 5.70 -13.24
C SER A 148 26.64 4.19 -13.13
N LEU A 149 25.95 3.41 -13.97
CA LEU A 149 26.06 1.94 -14.07
C LEU A 149 27.00 1.49 -15.18
N ASP A 150 27.67 2.42 -15.88
CA ASP A 150 28.49 2.17 -17.06
C ASP A 150 27.71 1.45 -18.20
N LEU A 151 26.38 1.62 -18.25
CA LEU A 151 25.53 1.11 -19.31
C LEU A 151 25.47 2.12 -20.44
N ILE A 152 25.39 1.64 -21.68
CA ILE A 152 25.35 2.47 -22.88
C ILE A 152 24.15 2.04 -23.71
N ILE A 153 23.35 3.03 -24.13
CA ILE A 153 22.28 2.87 -25.11
C ILE A 153 22.68 3.65 -26.35
N ASP A 154 22.67 3.00 -27.50
CA ASP A 154 22.82 3.63 -28.78
C ASP A 154 21.45 4.19 -29.20
N VAL A 155 21.23 5.49 -28.86
CA VAL A 155 19.93 6.14 -29.07
C VAL A 155 19.59 6.25 -30.56
N PRO A 156 20.50 6.69 -31.46
CA PRO A 156 20.20 6.74 -32.88
C PRO A 156 19.84 5.37 -33.49
N ALA A 157 20.56 4.31 -33.12
CA ALA A 157 20.25 2.97 -33.58
C ALA A 157 18.88 2.48 -33.04
N LEU A 158 18.49 2.87 -31.80
CA LEU A 158 17.19 2.55 -31.24
C LEU A 158 16.06 3.28 -31.97
N GLU A 159 16.25 4.56 -32.32
CA GLU A 159 15.31 5.34 -33.15
C GLU A 159 15.08 4.70 -34.51
N GLU A 160 16.18 4.37 -35.19
CA GLU A 160 16.13 3.73 -36.52
C GLU A 160 15.36 2.38 -36.47
N ARG A 161 15.62 1.58 -35.45
CA ARG A 161 15.02 0.24 -35.31
C ARG A 161 13.55 0.28 -34.91
N LEU A 162 13.16 1.23 -34.08
CA LEU A 162 11.76 1.36 -33.64
C LEU A 162 10.93 2.20 -34.62
N GLY A 163 11.59 3.05 -35.44
CA GLY A 163 10.90 3.99 -36.32
C GLY A 163 10.13 5.09 -35.58
N ILE A 164 10.55 5.42 -34.35
CA ILE A 164 9.95 6.46 -33.53
C ILE A 164 11.03 7.33 -32.88
N PRO A 165 10.72 8.59 -32.53
CA PRO A 165 11.64 9.45 -31.81
C PRO A 165 11.98 8.90 -30.44
N VAL A 166 13.26 8.98 -30.03
CA VAL A 166 13.76 8.56 -28.73
C VAL A 166 14.44 9.74 -28.03
N VAL A 167 13.88 10.18 -26.91
CA VAL A 167 14.37 11.35 -26.19
C VAL A 167 15.08 10.93 -24.89
N PRO A 168 16.42 11.02 -24.82
CA PRO A 168 17.17 10.80 -23.60
C PRO A 168 17.02 12.00 -22.66
N MET A 169 16.65 11.75 -21.36
CA MET A 169 16.44 12.83 -20.42
C MET A 169 16.78 12.47 -18.95
N VAL A 170 16.87 13.53 -18.13
CA VAL A 170 16.87 13.44 -16.66
C VAL A 170 15.76 14.36 -16.15
N ALA A 171 14.55 13.82 -16.04
CA ALA A 171 13.35 14.60 -15.70
C ALA A 171 13.49 15.43 -14.41
N ILE A 172 14.20 14.94 -13.39
CA ILE A 172 14.42 15.66 -12.13
C ILE A 172 15.22 16.95 -12.34
N HIS A 173 16.19 16.96 -13.26
CA HIS A 173 17.02 18.12 -13.53
C HIS A 173 16.49 18.98 -14.69
N GLY A 174 15.64 18.42 -15.55
CA GLY A 174 15.10 19.08 -16.74
C GLY A 174 15.94 18.88 -17.98
N ASP A 175 17.02 18.09 -17.89
CA ASP A 175 17.85 17.78 -19.04
C ASP A 175 17.03 17.01 -20.10
N GLY A 176 17.08 17.44 -21.35
CA GLY A 176 16.31 16.83 -22.44
C GLY A 176 14.90 17.41 -22.66
N MET A 177 14.43 18.35 -21.84
CA MET A 177 13.09 18.94 -21.96
C MET A 177 12.90 19.70 -23.28
N GLU A 178 13.90 20.51 -23.70
CA GLU A 178 13.85 21.26 -24.98
C GLU A 178 13.73 20.31 -26.17
N HIS A 179 14.48 19.21 -26.14
CA HIS A 179 14.40 18.19 -27.18
C HIS A 179 13.02 17.52 -27.19
N LEU A 180 12.46 17.20 -26.03
CA LEU A 180 11.10 16.64 -25.94
C LEU A 180 10.07 17.62 -26.51
N HIS A 181 10.14 18.91 -26.18
CA HIS A 181 9.25 19.93 -26.74
C HIS A 181 9.32 20.01 -28.26
N THR A 182 10.52 19.97 -28.83
CA THR A 182 10.72 19.97 -30.27
C THR A 182 10.11 18.72 -30.92
N VAL A 183 10.41 17.55 -30.37
CA VAL A 183 9.86 16.27 -30.88
C VAL A 183 8.34 16.23 -30.79
N LEU A 184 7.76 16.69 -29.69
CA LEU A 184 6.28 16.72 -29.53
C LEU A 184 5.61 17.73 -30.49
N SER A 185 6.28 18.83 -30.86
CA SER A 185 5.78 19.79 -31.86
C SER A 185 5.69 19.15 -33.25
N ASP A 186 6.63 18.30 -33.58
CA ASP A 186 6.76 17.69 -34.91
C ASP A 186 6.00 16.36 -35.00
N VAL A 187 5.77 15.67 -33.88
CA VAL A 187 5.23 14.29 -33.83
C VAL A 187 3.85 14.16 -34.48
N VAL A 188 3.03 15.21 -34.41
CA VAL A 188 1.69 15.23 -35.03
C VAL A 188 1.77 15.08 -36.55
N SER A 189 2.84 15.58 -37.19
CA SER A 189 3.08 15.47 -38.62
C SER A 189 3.86 14.21 -39.03
N MET A 190 4.33 13.42 -38.06
CA MET A 190 5.07 12.20 -38.33
C MET A 190 4.14 11.07 -38.81
N PRO A 191 4.60 10.18 -39.69
CA PRO A 191 3.83 9.01 -40.05
C PRO A 191 3.62 8.09 -38.85
N VAL A 192 2.46 7.43 -38.80
CA VAL A 192 2.19 6.42 -37.80
C VAL A 192 3.23 5.30 -37.91
N PRO A 193 3.87 4.88 -36.79
CA PRO A 193 4.91 3.88 -36.85
C PRO A 193 4.40 2.55 -37.39
N SER A 194 5.25 1.86 -38.14
CA SER A 194 4.90 0.55 -38.69
C SER A 194 4.74 -0.49 -37.55
N PRO A 195 3.73 -1.35 -37.61
CA PRO A 195 3.53 -2.38 -36.59
C PRO A 195 4.68 -3.39 -36.61
N VAL A 196 4.98 -3.94 -35.44
CA VAL A 196 6.04 -4.94 -35.25
C VAL A 196 5.67 -6.25 -35.95
N SER A 197 6.60 -6.81 -36.72
CA SER A 197 6.45 -8.13 -37.32
C SER A 197 6.78 -9.24 -36.32
N TYR A 198 5.84 -10.13 -36.05
CA TYR A 198 6.02 -11.30 -35.20
C TYR A 198 6.15 -12.58 -36.01
N GLY A 199 7.10 -13.44 -35.63
CA GLY A 199 7.28 -14.79 -36.17
C GLY A 199 6.34 -15.84 -35.54
N ASN A 200 6.71 -17.10 -35.74
CA ASN A 200 6.12 -18.26 -35.07
C ASN A 200 4.57 -18.38 -35.20
N GLY A 201 4.02 -17.89 -36.32
CA GLY A 201 2.58 -17.95 -36.61
C GLY A 201 1.73 -16.89 -35.89
N ILE A 202 2.31 -16.07 -35.00
CA ILE A 202 1.56 -15.03 -34.28
C ILE A 202 1.15 -13.91 -35.21
N GLY A 203 2.08 -13.44 -36.07
CA GLY A 203 1.76 -12.45 -37.09
C GLY A 203 0.57 -12.89 -37.94
N THR A 204 0.61 -14.09 -38.49
CA THR A 204 -0.47 -14.66 -39.30
C THR A 204 -1.78 -14.82 -38.51
N ALA A 205 -1.71 -15.16 -37.22
CA ALA A 205 -2.89 -15.25 -36.36
C ALA A 205 -3.52 -13.86 -36.14
N MET A 206 -2.69 -12.85 -35.89
CA MET A 206 -3.14 -11.44 -35.78
C MET A 206 -3.76 -10.96 -37.09
N ASP A 207 -3.11 -11.21 -38.26
CA ASP A 207 -3.62 -10.81 -39.57
C ASP A 207 -5.00 -11.43 -39.88
N ARG A 208 -5.22 -12.69 -39.46
CA ARG A 208 -6.53 -13.37 -39.61
C ARG A 208 -7.62 -12.74 -38.74
N VAL A 209 -7.31 -12.43 -37.49
CA VAL A 209 -8.25 -11.76 -36.58
C VAL A 209 -8.54 -10.35 -37.06
N GLU A 210 -7.51 -9.61 -37.49
CA GLU A 210 -7.62 -8.26 -38.04
C GLU A 210 -8.53 -8.23 -39.28
N ALA A 211 -8.41 -9.19 -40.19
CA ALA A 211 -9.26 -9.32 -41.36
C ALA A 211 -10.71 -9.63 -41.03
N ALA A 212 -11.04 -10.15 -39.85
CA ALA A 212 -12.40 -10.43 -39.41
C ALA A 212 -13.08 -9.22 -38.76
N LEU A 213 -12.35 -8.17 -38.38
CA LEU A 213 -12.90 -6.95 -37.81
C LEU A 213 -13.49 -6.08 -38.91
N GLN A 214 -14.76 -5.72 -38.79
CA GLN A 214 -15.51 -4.96 -39.80
C GLN A 214 -15.84 -3.53 -39.34
N ALA A 215 -15.90 -3.30 -38.03
CA ALA A 215 -16.23 -2.01 -37.46
C ALA A 215 -15.02 -1.07 -37.43
N GLU A 216 -15.28 0.24 -37.35
CA GLU A 216 -14.24 1.25 -37.08
C GLU A 216 -14.03 1.38 -35.61
N TYR A 217 -12.75 1.32 -35.18
CA TYR A 217 -12.34 1.42 -33.81
C TYR A 217 -11.46 2.64 -33.56
N PRO A 218 -11.51 3.26 -32.36
CA PRO A 218 -10.67 4.38 -32.01
C PRO A 218 -9.17 4.04 -31.96
N VAL A 219 -8.84 2.75 -31.84
CA VAL A 219 -7.48 2.21 -31.82
C VAL A 219 -7.27 1.29 -33.03
N SER A 220 -6.02 1.02 -33.38
CA SER A 220 -5.70 0.13 -34.51
C SER A 220 -6.27 -1.28 -34.28
N THR A 221 -6.81 -1.88 -35.37
CA THR A 221 -7.28 -3.27 -35.40
C THR A 221 -6.18 -4.26 -35.01
N ARG A 222 -4.91 -3.91 -35.25
CA ARG A 222 -3.73 -4.68 -34.85
C ARG A 222 -3.63 -4.83 -33.32
N ALA A 223 -3.83 -3.74 -32.57
CA ALA A 223 -3.82 -3.78 -31.11
C ALA A 223 -4.97 -4.63 -30.57
N LEU A 224 -6.18 -4.47 -31.13
CA LEU A 224 -7.35 -5.29 -30.74
C LEU A 224 -7.12 -6.77 -31.04
N SER A 225 -6.59 -7.11 -32.21
CA SER A 225 -6.25 -8.50 -32.59
C SER A 225 -5.24 -9.12 -31.61
N SER A 226 -4.22 -8.36 -31.23
CA SER A 226 -3.23 -8.77 -30.24
C SER A 226 -3.87 -9.06 -28.85
N LEU A 227 -4.77 -8.18 -28.39
CA LEU A 227 -5.47 -8.32 -27.12
C LEU A 227 -6.47 -9.47 -27.11
N LEU A 228 -7.23 -9.64 -28.21
CA LEU A 228 -8.19 -10.75 -28.37
C LEU A 228 -7.49 -12.11 -28.32
N LEU A 229 -6.36 -12.27 -29.02
CA LEU A 229 -5.56 -13.49 -28.96
C LEU A 229 -5.01 -13.78 -27.55
N GLN A 230 -4.82 -12.73 -26.73
CA GLN A 230 -4.43 -12.84 -25.33
C GLN A 230 -5.62 -13.08 -24.39
N GLY A 231 -6.86 -13.06 -24.90
CA GLY A 231 -8.08 -13.28 -24.11
C GLY A 231 -8.47 -12.10 -23.23
N ASP A 232 -8.13 -10.88 -23.63
CA ASP A 232 -8.43 -9.67 -22.87
C ASP A 232 -9.94 -9.40 -22.84
N PRO A 233 -10.56 -9.27 -21.64
CA PRO A 233 -11.99 -9.04 -21.53
C PRO A 233 -12.43 -7.67 -22.06
N GLY A 234 -11.62 -6.62 -21.86
CA GLY A 234 -11.93 -5.27 -22.29
C GLY A 234 -11.95 -5.13 -23.82
N ALA A 235 -11.02 -5.81 -24.52
CA ALA A 235 -11.06 -5.88 -25.98
C ALA A 235 -12.30 -6.65 -26.45
N ARG A 236 -12.66 -7.75 -25.78
CA ARG A 236 -13.85 -8.55 -26.12
C ARG A 236 -15.13 -7.73 -25.98
N GLU A 237 -15.33 -7.01 -24.89
CA GLU A 237 -16.49 -6.14 -24.66
C GLU A 237 -16.66 -5.10 -25.78
N ARG A 238 -15.54 -4.50 -26.24
CA ARG A 238 -15.57 -3.51 -27.33
C ARG A 238 -15.96 -4.13 -28.67
N ILE A 239 -15.51 -5.35 -28.93
CA ILE A 239 -15.91 -6.09 -30.17
C ILE A 239 -17.38 -6.48 -30.10
N GLU A 240 -17.86 -7.00 -28.98
CA GLU A 240 -19.28 -7.36 -28.79
C GLU A 240 -20.20 -6.14 -28.96
N ALA A 241 -19.75 -4.95 -28.58
CA ALA A 241 -20.50 -3.71 -28.72
C ALA A 241 -20.40 -3.09 -30.13
N GLY A 242 -19.27 -3.26 -30.83
CA GLY A 242 -18.98 -2.58 -32.10
C GLY A 242 -19.31 -3.38 -33.33
N GLU A 243 -19.22 -4.73 -33.29
CA GLU A 243 -19.43 -5.57 -34.47
C GLU A 243 -20.92 -5.83 -34.74
N PRO A 244 -21.33 -5.90 -36.04
CA PRO A 244 -22.73 -6.05 -36.43
C PRO A 244 -23.40 -7.32 -35.90
N ASP A 245 -22.64 -8.40 -35.73
CA ASP A 245 -23.11 -9.70 -35.26
C ASP A 245 -22.84 -9.93 -33.75
N GLY A 246 -22.49 -8.85 -33.03
CA GLY A 246 -22.06 -8.93 -31.63
C GLY A 246 -20.75 -9.66 -31.45
N GLY A 247 -19.88 -9.65 -32.47
CA GLY A 247 -18.54 -10.24 -32.43
C GLY A 247 -18.46 -11.75 -32.55
N ALA A 248 -19.55 -12.43 -32.91
CA ALA A 248 -19.61 -13.91 -32.99
C ALA A 248 -18.61 -14.47 -34.00
N GLU A 249 -18.51 -13.86 -35.20
CA GLU A 249 -17.55 -14.26 -36.22
C GLU A 249 -16.12 -14.03 -35.79
N VAL A 250 -15.84 -12.87 -35.18
CA VAL A 250 -14.50 -12.54 -34.62
C VAL A 250 -14.13 -13.54 -33.55
N ALA A 251 -15.02 -13.86 -32.62
CA ALA A 251 -14.78 -14.84 -31.56
C ALA A 251 -14.43 -16.24 -32.15
N ARG A 252 -15.14 -16.67 -33.22
CA ARG A 252 -14.84 -17.92 -33.92
C ARG A 252 -13.43 -17.93 -34.52
N VAL A 253 -13.07 -16.83 -35.20
CA VAL A 253 -11.72 -16.68 -35.80
C VAL A 253 -10.64 -16.66 -34.74
N VAL A 254 -10.84 -15.98 -33.60
CA VAL A 254 -9.92 -15.95 -32.45
C VAL A 254 -9.71 -17.36 -31.89
N ASP A 255 -10.80 -18.13 -31.72
CA ASP A 255 -10.72 -19.51 -31.22
C ASP A 255 -9.98 -20.43 -32.19
N GLU A 256 -10.18 -20.26 -33.50
CA GLU A 256 -9.43 -21.02 -34.52
C GLU A 256 -7.95 -20.66 -34.53
N ALA A 257 -7.64 -19.36 -34.50
CA ALA A 257 -6.27 -18.87 -34.45
C ALA A 257 -5.52 -19.31 -33.19
N THR A 258 -6.18 -19.26 -32.03
CA THR A 258 -5.62 -19.73 -30.75
C THR A 258 -5.36 -21.23 -30.76
N ARG A 259 -6.28 -22.03 -31.34
CA ARG A 259 -6.05 -23.49 -31.50
C ARG A 259 -4.89 -23.79 -32.46
N ALA A 260 -4.76 -23.04 -33.55
CA ALA A 260 -3.64 -23.18 -34.49
C ALA A 260 -2.29 -22.83 -33.85
N LEU A 261 -2.26 -21.91 -32.92
CA LEU A 261 -1.04 -21.58 -32.14
C LEU A 261 -0.63 -22.71 -31.16
N GLY A 262 -1.50 -23.68 -30.86
CA GLY A 262 -1.18 -24.83 -30.02
C GLY A 262 -0.99 -24.53 -28.54
N GLY A 263 -1.63 -23.49 -28.00
CA GLY A 263 -1.58 -23.11 -26.58
C GLY A 263 -2.15 -21.73 -26.30
N PRO A 264 -2.25 -21.33 -25.02
CA PRO A 264 -2.79 -20.04 -24.63
C PRO A 264 -2.04 -18.88 -25.32
N GLY A 265 -2.76 -18.05 -26.08
CA GLY A 265 -2.21 -16.94 -26.83
C GLY A 265 -1.38 -15.96 -25.98
N VAL A 266 -1.78 -15.75 -24.74
CA VAL A 266 -1.07 -14.89 -23.76
C VAL A 266 0.42 -15.23 -23.68
N TYR A 267 0.76 -16.49 -23.43
CA TYR A 267 2.17 -16.90 -23.26
C TYR A 267 2.97 -16.80 -24.57
N ARG A 268 2.35 -17.19 -25.68
CA ARG A 268 3.05 -17.16 -26.97
C ARG A 268 3.30 -15.75 -27.46
N THR A 269 2.32 -14.86 -27.36
CA THR A 269 2.46 -13.45 -27.74
C THR A 269 3.48 -12.75 -26.85
N ALA A 270 3.41 -12.99 -25.53
CA ALA A 270 4.40 -12.41 -24.59
C ALA A 270 5.82 -12.91 -24.86
N PHE A 271 5.98 -14.22 -25.13
CA PHE A 271 7.30 -14.81 -25.43
C PHE A 271 7.89 -14.26 -26.73
N GLU A 272 7.08 -14.19 -27.80
CA GLU A 272 7.55 -13.68 -29.10
C GLU A 272 7.90 -12.19 -29.02
N ARG A 273 7.09 -11.40 -28.32
CA ARG A 273 7.39 -9.98 -28.07
C ARG A 273 8.68 -9.80 -27.28
N GLN A 274 8.90 -10.65 -26.25
CA GLN A 274 10.16 -10.63 -25.50
C GLN A 274 11.36 -11.03 -26.38
N ARG A 275 11.18 -11.98 -27.32
CA ARG A 275 12.21 -12.36 -28.28
C ARG A 275 12.60 -11.19 -29.17
N VAL A 276 11.61 -10.56 -29.79
CA VAL A 276 11.82 -9.38 -30.65
C VAL A 276 12.49 -8.24 -29.88
N ALA A 277 12.02 -7.96 -28.65
CA ALA A 277 12.63 -6.96 -27.78
C ALA A 277 14.11 -7.30 -27.46
N SER A 278 14.41 -8.58 -27.23
CA SER A 278 15.77 -9.03 -26.92
C SER A 278 16.70 -8.90 -28.14
N GLU A 279 16.23 -9.21 -29.33
CA GLU A 279 16.97 -9.04 -30.60
C GLU A 279 17.31 -7.57 -30.84
N LEU A 280 16.35 -6.65 -30.65
CA LEU A 280 16.58 -5.22 -30.74
C LEU A 280 17.63 -4.72 -29.72
N LEU A 281 17.57 -5.26 -28.49
CA LEU A 281 18.47 -4.87 -27.41
C LEU A 281 19.91 -5.33 -27.62
N GLU A 282 20.15 -6.48 -28.24
CA GLU A 282 21.49 -6.97 -28.53
C GLU A 282 22.30 -5.99 -29.39
N GLU A 283 21.63 -5.24 -30.22
CA GLU A 283 22.27 -4.26 -31.09
C GLU A 283 22.49 -2.91 -30.41
N VAL A 284 21.51 -2.44 -29.60
CA VAL A 284 21.47 -1.08 -29.07
C VAL A 284 21.89 -0.93 -27.62
N PHE A 285 21.81 -2.02 -26.83
CA PHE A 285 22.07 -1.97 -25.39
C PHE A 285 23.36 -2.69 -25.04
N ARG A 286 24.38 -1.92 -24.67
CA ARG A 286 25.69 -2.47 -24.32
C ARG A 286 25.93 -2.41 -22.82
N SER A 287 26.19 -3.59 -22.24
CA SER A 287 26.64 -3.72 -20.86
C SER A 287 28.11 -4.12 -20.84
N PRO A 288 28.98 -3.44 -20.08
CA PRO A 288 30.39 -3.80 -20.02
C PRO A 288 30.53 -5.24 -19.48
N ALA A 289 31.30 -6.08 -20.20
CA ALA A 289 31.45 -7.52 -19.96
C ALA A 289 32.03 -7.90 -18.58
N LYS A 290 32.48 -6.92 -17.79
CA LYS A 290 32.95 -7.08 -16.40
C LYS A 290 32.29 -6.06 -15.50
N GLN A 291 30.99 -6.21 -15.21
CA GLN A 291 30.46 -5.57 -14.03
C GLN A 291 31.21 -6.11 -12.80
N LYS A 292 32.09 -5.30 -12.22
CA LYS A 292 32.55 -5.52 -10.84
C LYS A 292 31.29 -5.54 -9.99
N LYS A 293 30.84 -6.76 -9.58
CA LYS A 293 29.67 -6.95 -8.71
C LYS A 293 29.81 -5.99 -7.53
N ARG A 294 29.07 -4.87 -7.57
CA ARG A 294 29.13 -3.85 -6.53
C ARG A 294 28.83 -4.53 -5.18
N ARG A 295 29.52 -4.10 -4.11
CA ARG A 295 29.30 -4.62 -2.75
C ARG A 295 27.81 -4.63 -2.38
N GLY A 296 27.04 -3.64 -2.84
CA GLY A 296 25.60 -3.54 -2.64
C GLY A 296 24.79 -4.69 -3.28
N GLU A 297 25.20 -5.24 -4.43
CA GLU A 297 24.49 -6.38 -5.04
C GLU A 297 24.76 -7.69 -4.29
N ARG A 298 25.99 -7.89 -3.76
CA ARG A 298 26.30 -9.05 -2.91
C ARG A 298 25.48 -8.99 -1.63
N LEU A 299 25.44 -7.83 -0.97
CA LEU A 299 24.63 -7.60 0.22
C LEU A 299 23.14 -7.80 -0.08
N GLY A 300 22.64 -7.25 -1.19
CA GLY A 300 21.24 -7.41 -1.61
C GLY A 300 20.84 -8.87 -1.83
N ARG A 301 21.73 -9.71 -2.39
CA ARG A 301 21.48 -11.15 -2.54
C ARG A 301 21.49 -11.91 -1.22
N TRP A 302 22.35 -11.53 -0.28
CA TRP A 302 22.37 -12.13 1.06
C TRP A 302 21.08 -11.81 1.82
N LEU A 303 20.57 -10.58 1.69
CA LEU A 303 19.33 -10.15 2.32
C LEU A 303 18.08 -10.84 1.75
N ALA A 304 18.11 -11.25 0.47
CA ALA A 304 17.00 -11.92 -0.17
C ALA A 304 16.99 -13.46 0.02
N ARG A 305 18.08 -14.06 0.51
CA ARG A 305 18.18 -15.51 0.76
C ARG A 305 17.65 -15.86 2.15
N PRO A 306 16.76 -16.88 2.33
CA PRO A 306 16.20 -17.21 3.65
C PRO A 306 17.26 -17.51 4.71
N MET A 307 18.30 -18.26 4.39
CA MET A 307 19.34 -18.66 5.35
C MET A 307 20.14 -17.48 5.91
N THR A 308 20.35 -16.43 5.14
CA THR A 308 21.13 -15.26 5.57
C THR A 308 20.23 -14.07 5.88
N GLY A 309 19.12 -13.91 5.15
CA GLY A 309 18.18 -12.81 5.30
C GLY A 309 17.39 -12.86 6.61
N LEU A 310 16.97 -14.06 7.07
CA LEU A 310 16.24 -14.18 8.35
C LEU A 310 17.09 -13.80 9.57
N PRO A 311 18.33 -14.26 9.75
CA PRO A 311 19.18 -13.79 10.85
C PRO A 311 19.43 -12.29 10.79
N ILE A 312 19.63 -11.72 9.60
CA ILE A 312 19.82 -10.27 9.44
C ILE A 312 18.52 -9.51 9.77
N LEU A 313 17.36 -10.04 9.38
CA LEU A 313 16.06 -9.47 9.77
C LEU A 313 15.92 -9.43 11.31
N PHE A 314 16.20 -10.54 12.00
CA PHE A 314 16.16 -10.56 13.46
C PHE A 314 17.11 -9.56 14.09
N LEU A 315 18.32 -9.40 13.54
CA LEU A 315 19.28 -8.39 14.00
C LEU A 315 18.75 -6.96 13.80
N ILE A 316 18.17 -6.67 12.63
CA ILE A 316 17.58 -5.37 12.33
C ILE A 316 16.40 -5.07 13.26
N LEU A 317 15.52 -6.06 13.51
CA LEU A 317 14.42 -5.92 14.45
C LEU A 317 14.93 -5.71 15.88
N TYR A 318 15.95 -6.45 16.31
CA TYR A 318 16.51 -6.30 17.63
C TYR A 318 17.19 -4.93 17.83
N VAL A 319 18.10 -4.55 16.93
CA VAL A 319 18.85 -3.28 17.07
C VAL A 319 17.96 -2.07 16.77
N GLY A 320 17.19 -2.12 15.67
CA GLY A 320 16.42 -0.97 15.22
C GLY A 320 15.08 -0.84 15.93
N LEU A 321 14.30 -1.92 16.03
CA LEU A 321 12.98 -1.82 16.63
C LEU A 321 13.04 -1.92 18.16
N TYR A 322 13.73 -2.92 18.69
CA TYR A 322 13.76 -3.11 20.15
C TYR A 322 14.69 -2.09 20.84
N GLN A 323 15.97 -1.99 20.45
CA GLN A 323 16.93 -1.10 21.12
C GLN A 323 16.70 0.38 20.78
N PHE A 324 16.57 0.73 19.49
CA PHE A 324 16.47 2.13 19.10
C PHE A 324 15.06 2.69 19.31
N VAL A 325 14.01 2.01 18.86
CA VAL A 325 12.64 2.52 19.01
C VAL A 325 12.10 2.21 20.40
N GLY A 326 12.28 0.98 20.91
CA GLY A 326 11.77 0.57 22.21
C GLY A 326 12.54 1.20 23.38
N VAL A 327 13.83 0.87 23.55
CA VAL A 327 14.59 1.31 24.73
C VAL A 327 14.92 2.81 24.65
N PHE A 328 15.44 3.29 23.53
CA PHE A 328 15.80 4.71 23.42
C PHE A 328 14.56 5.59 23.16
N GLY A 329 13.69 5.25 22.18
CA GLY A 329 12.53 6.06 21.82
C GLY A 329 11.43 6.03 22.88
N ALA A 330 10.98 4.83 23.28
CA ALA A 330 9.88 4.66 24.22
C ALA A 330 10.32 4.71 25.70
N GLY A 331 11.59 4.42 26.01
CA GLY A 331 12.15 4.60 27.34
C GLY A 331 12.76 5.98 27.46
N THR A 332 14.04 6.12 27.11
CA THR A 332 14.85 7.32 27.42
C THR A 332 14.23 8.64 26.99
N LEU A 333 13.70 8.74 25.74
CA LEU A 333 13.10 10.00 25.26
C LEU A 333 11.77 10.31 25.94
N VAL A 334 10.96 9.30 26.19
CA VAL A 334 9.69 9.49 26.90
C VAL A 334 9.95 9.92 28.32
N ASP A 335 10.82 9.24 29.08
CA ASP A 335 11.15 9.59 30.46
C ASP A 335 11.70 11.02 30.59
N LEU A 336 12.49 11.46 29.59
CA LEU A 336 13.04 12.81 29.55
C LEU A 336 11.96 13.89 29.35
N ILE A 337 10.88 13.58 28.63
CA ILE A 337 9.79 14.54 28.33
C ILE A 337 8.69 14.43 29.37
N GLU A 338 8.28 13.21 29.72
CA GLU A 338 7.12 12.97 30.60
C GLU A 338 7.35 13.51 32.01
N GLY A 339 8.40 13.06 32.71
CA GLY A 339 8.67 13.45 34.09
C GLY A 339 9.02 14.94 34.24
N PRO A 340 10.13 15.42 33.67
CA PRO A 340 10.59 16.80 33.90
C PRO A 340 9.72 17.89 33.27
N LEU A 341 9.03 17.59 32.18
CA LEU A 341 8.24 18.58 31.47
C LEU A 341 6.74 18.50 31.80
N PHE A 342 6.13 17.33 31.63
CA PHE A 342 4.69 17.20 31.81
C PHE A 342 4.30 17.04 33.30
N GLU A 343 4.89 16.10 34.03
CA GLU A 343 4.49 15.86 35.42
C GLU A 343 4.89 17.00 36.37
N SER A 344 6.11 17.55 36.16
CA SER A 344 6.60 18.57 37.10
C SER A 344 6.21 20.00 36.75
N ARG A 345 5.82 20.31 35.49
CA ARG A 345 5.55 21.69 35.05
C ARG A 345 4.19 21.86 34.37
N ILE A 346 3.90 21.08 33.34
CA ILE A 346 2.74 21.32 32.48
C ILE A 346 1.44 20.90 33.19
N ASN A 347 1.39 19.73 33.80
CA ASN A 347 0.19 19.24 34.51
C ASN A 347 -0.16 20.17 35.71
N PRO A 348 0.76 20.51 36.61
CA PRO A 348 0.47 21.42 37.72
C PRO A 348 0.03 22.82 37.23
N PHE A 349 0.61 23.32 36.13
CA PHE A 349 0.18 24.58 35.53
C PHE A 349 -1.29 24.52 35.08
N PHE A 350 -1.70 23.50 34.35
CA PHE A 350 -3.08 23.35 33.95
C PHE A 350 -4.02 23.08 35.12
N GLU A 351 -3.62 22.26 36.09
CA GLU A 351 -4.38 22.03 37.32
C GLU A 351 -4.66 23.35 38.05
N THR A 352 -3.66 24.21 38.20
CA THR A 352 -3.82 25.53 38.81
C THR A 352 -4.71 26.45 37.99
N LEU A 353 -4.54 26.47 36.66
CA LEU A 353 -5.33 27.31 35.75
C LEU A 353 -6.83 26.94 35.81
N PHE A 354 -7.16 25.67 35.90
CA PHE A 354 -8.54 25.17 35.90
C PHE A 354 -9.15 25.04 37.30
N GLN A 355 -8.42 25.34 38.39
CA GLN A 355 -8.95 25.35 39.76
C GLN A 355 -10.12 26.34 39.95
N GLY A 356 -10.16 27.42 39.15
CA GLY A 356 -11.24 28.41 39.18
C GLY A 356 -12.59 27.89 38.63
N ILE A 357 -12.68 26.70 38.03
CA ILE A 357 -13.93 26.14 37.53
C ILE A 357 -14.70 25.48 38.68
N PRO A 358 -15.92 25.99 39.02
CA PRO A 358 -16.70 25.50 40.17
C PRO A 358 -17.30 24.09 39.93
N TRP A 359 -17.47 23.68 38.69
CA TRP A 359 -18.04 22.37 38.33
C TRP A 359 -16.96 21.31 38.22
N GLU A 360 -16.94 20.40 39.20
CA GLU A 360 -15.95 19.31 39.28
C GLU A 360 -15.95 18.43 38.03
N SER A 361 -17.12 18.11 37.48
CA SER A 361 -17.25 17.32 36.25
C SER A 361 -16.61 18.04 35.04
N VAL A 362 -16.81 19.35 34.89
CA VAL A 362 -16.22 20.13 33.79
C VAL A 362 -14.71 20.26 33.97
N ARG A 363 -14.26 20.48 35.23
CA ARG A 363 -12.81 20.51 35.55
C ARG A 363 -12.18 19.17 35.23
N GLY A 364 -12.85 18.05 35.58
CA GLY A 364 -12.39 16.70 35.28
C GLY A 364 -12.23 16.40 33.79
N LEU A 365 -13.06 17.03 32.92
CA LEU A 365 -12.92 16.90 31.47
C LEU A 365 -11.58 17.48 30.97
N PHE A 366 -11.07 18.57 31.57
CA PHE A 366 -9.81 19.18 31.13
C PHE A 366 -8.61 18.65 31.89
N VAL A 367 -8.71 18.46 33.21
CA VAL A 367 -7.57 18.29 34.13
C VAL A 367 -7.77 17.12 35.12
N GLY A 368 -8.73 16.24 34.88
CA GLY A 368 -8.92 15.04 35.68
C GLY A 368 -7.99 13.88 35.30
N GLU A 369 -8.19 12.74 35.93
CA GLU A 369 -7.46 11.51 35.64
C GLU A 369 -7.59 11.11 34.14
N TYR A 370 -8.76 11.34 33.55
CA TYR A 370 -9.06 11.12 32.11
C TYR A 370 -9.16 12.43 31.33
N GLY A 371 -8.56 13.51 31.83
CA GLY A 371 -8.68 14.86 31.26
C GLY A 371 -8.01 15.01 29.91
N MET A 372 -8.60 15.86 29.04
CA MET A 372 -8.08 16.12 27.70
C MET A 372 -6.64 16.65 27.71
N LEU A 373 -6.27 17.49 28.69
CA LEU A 373 -4.95 18.11 28.80
C LEU A 373 -3.98 17.21 29.52
N THR A 374 -4.40 16.67 30.66
CA THR A 374 -3.55 15.83 31.52
C THR A 374 -3.33 14.44 30.98
N LEU A 375 -4.31 13.86 30.28
CA LEU A 375 -4.19 12.58 29.62
C LEU A 375 -4.00 12.74 28.11
N GLY A 376 -4.92 13.36 27.39
CA GLY A 376 -4.93 13.36 25.93
C GLY A 376 -3.70 14.02 25.30
N ILE A 377 -3.39 15.26 25.68
CA ILE A 377 -2.22 15.98 25.13
C ILE A 377 -0.90 15.43 25.67
N ARG A 378 -0.81 15.12 26.96
CA ARG A 378 0.37 14.47 27.55
C ARG A 378 0.75 13.22 26.76
N TYR A 379 -0.24 12.37 26.47
CA TYR A 379 -0.03 11.16 25.69
C TYR A 379 0.48 11.41 24.30
N ALA A 380 -0.18 12.29 23.56
CA ALA A 380 0.17 12.58 22.19
C ALA A 380 1.59 13.18 22.08
N VAL A 381 1.98 14.03 23.02
CA VAL A 381 3.23 14.78 22.94
C VAL A 381 4.36 14.12 23.72
N ALA A 382 4.13 13.68 24.97
CA ALA A 382 5.20 13.16 25.81
C ALA A 382 5.55 11.71 25.48
N ILE A 383 4.56 10.89 25.07
CA ILE A 383 4.80 9.46 24.89
C ILE A 383 4.84 9.11 23.40
N ILE A 384 3.79 9.47 22.63
CA ILE A 384 3.66 8.97 21.27
C ILE A 384 4.61 9.68 20.31
N LEU A 385 4.76 10.99 20.42
CA LEU A 385 5.63 11.75 19.52
C LEU A 385 7.09 11.26 19.53
N PRO A 386 7.77 11.01 20.66
CA PRO A 386 9.12 10.44 20.69
C PRO A 386 9.20 9.02 20.11
N VAL A 387 8.22 8.16 20.46
CA VAL A 387 8.17 6.77 19.98
C VAL A 387 7.97 6.72 18.46
N VAL A 388 7.00 7.48 17.97
CA VAL A 388 6.69 7.54 16.53
C VAL A 388 7.80 8.26 15.76
N GLY A 389 8.42 9.28 16.35
CA GLY A 389 9.54 9.99 15.75
C GLY A 389 10.76 9.09 15.54
N SER A 390 11.19 8.39 16.60
CA SER A 390 12.29 7.42 16.51
C SER A 390 11.96 6.29 15.52
N PHE A 391 10.71 5.83 15.51
CA PHE A 391 10.25 4.82 14.57
C PHE A 391 10.31 5.31 13.11
N PHE A 392 9.77 6.49 12.80
CA PHE A 392 9.83 7.01 11.43
C PHE A 392 11.24 7.28 10.94
N LEU A 393 12.13 7.69 11.86
CA LEU A 393 13.55 7.84 11.55
C LEU A 393 14.16 6.49 11.14
N PHE A 394 13.96 5.46 11.95
CA PHE A 394 14.41 4.10 11.64
C PHE A 394 13.81 3.55 10.34
N PHE A 395 12.49 3.70 10.17
CA PHE A 395 11.79 3.27 8.98
C PHE A 395 12.29 3.98 7.70
N SER A 396 12.50 5.29 7.77
CA SER A 396 13.01 6.07 6.64
C SER A 396 14.43 5.65 6.24
N ILE A 397 15.26 5.24 7.20
CA ILE A 397 16.59 4.67 6.94
C ILE A 397 16.47 3.35 6.19
N LEU A 398 15.60 2.43 6.62
CA LEU A 398 15.38 1.15 5.96
C LEU A 398 14.80 1.31 4.56
N GLU A 399 13.85 2.23 4.40
CA GLU A 399 13.23 2.53 3.10
C GLU A 399 14.26 3.10 2.11
N ASP A 400 15.00 4.13 2.52
CA ASP A 400 15.98 4.80 1.65
C ASP A 400 17.17 3.88 1.29
N SER A 401 17.49 2.91 2.16
CA SER A 401 18.49 1.88 1.88
C SER A 401 18.07 0.86 0.81
N GLY A 402 16.77 0.76 0.50
CA GLY A 402 16.20 -0.26 -0.39
C GLY A 402 16.05 -1.64 0.27
N TYR A 403 15.98 -1.72 1.60
CA TYR A 403 15.82 -2.98 2.34
C TYR A 403 14.43 -3.61 2.17
N PHE A 404 13.36 -2.82 2.18
CA PHE A 404 11.98 -3.33 2.15
C PHE A 404 11.63 -4.22 0.95
N PRO A 405 12.03 -3.92 -0.29
CA PRO A 405 11.78 -4.83 -1.41
C PRO A 405 12.39 -6.22 -1.21
N ARG A 406 13.53 -6.32 -0.55
CA ARG A 406 14.22 -7.58 -0.26
C ARG A 406 13.54 -8.36 0.85
N LEU A 407 13.10 -7.63 1.88
CA LEU A 407 12.29 -8.19 2.96
C LEU A 407 10.97 -8.74 2.42
N ALA A 408 10.29 -8.00 1.55
CA ALA A 408 9.07 -8.45 0.90
C ALA A 408 9.26 -9.76 0.13
N LEU A 409 10.34 -9.88 -0.64
CA LEU A 409 10.69 -11.14 -1.32
C LEU A 409 11.01 -12.29 -0.36
N LEU A 410 11.69 -11.99 0.75
CA LEU A 410 12.08 -12.98 1.74
C LEU A 410 10.85 -13.67 2.35
N VAL A 411 9.80 -12.90 2.66
CA VAL A 411 8.60 -13.40 3.35
C VAL A 411 7.45 -13.77 2.41
N ASP A 412 7.51 -13.43 1.13
CA ASP A 412 6.42 -13.59 0.16
C ASP A 412 5.84 -15.01 0.14
N ARG A 413 6.71 -16.04 0.20
CA ARG A 413 6.25 -17.44 0.23
C ARG A 413 5.42 -17.78 1.47
N ALA A 414 5.77 -17.23 2.63
CA ALA A 414 5.02 -17.45 3.86
C ALA A 414 3.70 -16.70 3.83
N PHE A 415 3.73 -15.47 3.35
CA PHE A 415 2.56 -14.59 3.29
C PHE A 415 1.53 -15.05 2.26
N LYS A 416 1.94 -15.58 1.14
CA LYS A 416 1.02 -16.20 0.16
C LYS A 416 0.17 -17.32 0.75
N ARG A 417 0.71 -18.08 1.72
CA ARG A 417 -0.08 -19.13 2.41
C ARG A 417 -1.21 -18.58 3.26
N ILE A 418 -1.08 -17.37 3.75
CA ILE A 418 -2.11 -16.67 4.52
C ILE A 418 -2.87 -15.63 3.68
N GLY A 419 -2.77 -15.70 2.34
CA GLY A 419 -3.53 -14.85 1.42
C GLY A 419 -3.04 -13.41 1.30
N LEU A 420 -1.81 -13.12 1.70
CA LEU A 420 -1.15 -11.83 1.61
C LEU A 420 -0.01 -11.87 0.60
N SER A 421 0.27 -10.75 -0.05
CA SER A 421 1.49 -10.58 -0.83
C SER A 421 2.69 -10.21 0.07
N GLY A 422 3.90 -10.34 -0.45
CA GLY A 422 5.09 -9.91 0.27
C GLY A 422 5.09 -8.43 0.68
N ARG A 423 4.32 -7.57 0.01
CA ARG A 423 4.18 -6.15 0.39
C ARG A 423 3.54 -5.95 1.75
N ALA A 424 2.70 -6.88 2.18
CA ALA A 424 2.05 -6.82 3.50
C ALA A 424 3.04 -6.91 4.68
N VAL A 425 4.29 -7.33 4.43
CA VAL A 425 5.34 -7.29 5.46
C VAL A 425 5.56 -5.88 5.98
N ILE A 426 5.40 -4.87 5.13
CA ILE A 426 5.61 -3.47 5.51
C ILE A 426 4.65 -3.05 6.64
N PRO A 427 3.31 -3.10 6.46
CA PRO A 427 2.41 -2.79 7.56
C PRO A 427 2.55 -3.75 8.75
N ILE A 428 2.84 -5.04 8.55
CA ILE A 428 2.99 -6.00 9.66
C ILE A 428 4.22 -5.68 10.53
N VAL A 429 5.36 -5.35 9.92
CA VAL A 429 6.55 -4.92 10.68
C VAL A 429 6.30 -3.57 11.38
N LEU A 430 5.55 -2.68 10.75
CA LEU A 430 5.09 -1.42 11.34
C LEU A 430 4.23 -1.65 12.58
N GLY A 431 3.43 -2.70 12.60
CA GLY A 431 2.57 -3.07 13.73
C GLY A 431 3.35 -3.28 15.03
N PHE A 432 4.55 -3.87 14.96
CA PHE A 432 5.41 -4.00 16.15
C PHE A 432 5.84 -2.67 16.77
N ALA A 433 5.76 -1.56 16.04
CA ALA A 433 5.93 -0.23 16.62
C ALA A 433 4.59 0.36 17.06
N CYS A 434 3.62 0.46 16.15
CA CYS A 434 2.30 1.03 16.41
C CYS A 434 1.26 0.48 15.45
N ASP A 435 0.28 -0.25 15.95
CA ASP A 435 -0.79 -0.86 15.16
C ASP A 435 -1.71 0.16 14.48
N THR A 436 -1.90 1.33 15.12
CA THR A 436 -2.67 2.43 14.54
C THR A 436 -2.04 2.91 13.23
N MET A 437 -0.71 3.11 13.25
CA MET A 437 0.06 3.48 12.06
C MET A 437 0.08 2.37 11.02
N ALA A 438 0.29 1.15 11.46
CA ALA A 438 0.29 -0.01 10.60
C ALA A 438 -1.03 -0.17 9.84
N THR A 439 -2.16 0.02 10.53
CA THR A 439 -3.50 0.00 9.95
C THR A 439 -3.64 1.03 8.83
N MET A 440 -3.13 2.25 9.01
CA MET A 440 -3.15 3.29 8.00
C MET A 440 -2.26 2.95 6.80
N VAL A 441 -1.06 2.41 7.05
CA VAL A 441 -0.14 2.00 5.97
C VAL A 441 -0.70 0.83 5.13
N THR A 442 -1.67 0.07 5.63
CA THR A 442 -2.36 -0.94 4.80
C THR A 442 -3.05 -0.36 3.57
N ARG A 443 -3.23 0.96 3.46
CA ARG A 443 -3.67 1.65 2.22
C ARG A 443 -2.78 1.35 1.01
N THR A 444 -1.49 1.11 1.23
CA THR A 444 -0.51 0.81 0.18
C THR A 444 -0.63 -0.58 -0.43
N LEU A 445 -1.48 -1.43 0.12
CA LEU A 445 -1.76 -2.76 -0.42
C LEU A 445 -2.76 -2.65 -1.58
N GLU A 446 -2.57 -3.47 -2.61
CA GLU A 446 -3.28 -3.35 -3.88
C GLU A 446 -4.77 -3.71 -3.75
N THR A 447 -5.10 -4.84 -3.12
CA THR A 447 -6.48 -5.33 -3.08
C THR A 447 -7.21 -4.98 -1.79
N LYS A 448 -8.53 -4.75 -1.87
CA LYS A 448 -9.38 -4.56 -0.68
C LYS A 448 -9.29 -5.76 0.28
N ARG A 449 -9.19 -6.97 -0.28
CA ARG A 449 -9.04 -8.21 0.49
C ARG A 449 -7.78 -8.19 1.33
N GLU A 450 -6.61 -7.87 0.76
CA GLU A 450 -5.35 -7.77 1.51
C GLU A 450 -5.40 -6.69 2.58
N ARG A 451 -6.01 -5.55 2.29
CA ARG A 451 -6.18 -4.44 3.26
C ARG A 451 -6.97 -4.90 4.48
N VAL A 452 -8.11 -5.59 4.26
CA VAL A 452 -8.97 -6.13 5.34
C VAL A 452 -8.23 -7.20 6.13
N LEU A 453 -7.60 -8.15 5.44
CA LEU A 453 -6.87 -9.26 6.06
C LEU A 453 -5.67 -8.78 6.88
N SER A 454 -4.87 -7.87 6.33
CA SER A 454 -3.74 -7.27 7.06
C SER A 454 -4.20 -6.48 8.29
N THR A 455 -5.31 -5.72 8.18
CA THR A 455 -5.89 -4.99 9.31
C THR A 455 -6.36 -5.94 10.41
N LEU A 456 -7.02 -7.04 10.04
CA LEU A 456 -7.46 -8.07 10.99
C LEU A 456 -6.26 -8.71 11.74
N LEU A 457 -5.23 -9.10 11.01
CA LEU A 457 -4.05 -9.76 11.58
C LEU A 457 -3.22 -8.81 12.47
N LEU A 458 -3.10 -7.54 12.09
CA LEU A 458 -2.50 -6.50 12.92
C LEU A 458 -3.25 -6.34 14.24
N ALA A 459 -4.56 -6.19 14.17
CA ALA A 459 -5.38 -5.99 15.36
C ALA A 459 -5.38 -7.19 16.30
N LEU A 460 -5.29 -8.40 15.74
CA LEU A 460 -5.38 -9.66 16.49
C LEU A 460 -4.07 -10.07 17.16
N ALA A 461 -2.96 -10.10 16.40
CA ALA A 461 -1.81 -10.90 16.83
C ALA A 461 -0.46 -10.15 16.82
N ILE A 462 -0.45 -8.88 16.47
CA ILE A 462 0.78 -8.08 16.48
C ILE A 462 0.77 -7.18 17.73
N PRO A 463 1.69 -7.37 18.69
CA PRO A 463 1.83 -6.48 19.83
C PRO A 463 2.55 -5.18 19.42
N CYS A 464 2.10 -4.03 19.90
CA CYS A 464 2.82 -2.77 19.73
C CYS A 464 4.10 -2.73 20.62
N SER A 465 5.01 -1.81 20.33
CA SER A 465 6.31 -1.73 21.03
C SER A 465 6.17 -1.57 22.56
N ALA A 466 5.23 -0.75 23.00
CA ALA A 466 5.00 -0.51 24.43
C ALA A 466 4.49 -1.78 25.14
N GLN A 467 3.51 -2.47 24.55
CA GLN A 467 3.03 -3.75 25.08
C GLN A 467 4.11 -4.83 25.05
N LEU A 468 4.86 -4.93 23.91
CA LEU A 468 5.91 -5.91 23.74
C LEU A 468 7.01 -5.74 24.79
N GLY A 469 7.44 -4.50 25.06
CA GLY A 469 8.47 -4.21 26.07
C GLY A 469 8.08 -4.71 27.45
N VAL A 470 6.88 -4.39 27.91
CA VAL A 470 6.40 -4.79 29.24
C VAL A 470 6.20 -6.32 29.33
N ILE A 471 5.58 -6.95 28.32
CA ILE A 471 5.38 -8.41 28.33
C ILE A 471 6.71 -9.16 28.32
N LEU A 472 7.68 -8.71 27.53
CA LEU A 472 9.03 -9.31 27.53
C LEU A 472 9.71 -9.15 28.89
N ALA A 473 9.54 -8.01 29.56
CA ALA A 473 10.08 -7.78 30.91
C ALA A 473 9.43 -8.74 31.93
N ILE A 474 8.12 -8.88 31.90
CA ILE A 474 7.38 -9.79 32.82
C ILE A 474 7.79 -11.25 32.60
N LEU A 475 7.88 -11.69 31.34
CA LEU A 475 8.15 -13.08 30.99
C LEU A 475 9.65 -13.41 30.95
N SER A 476 10.55 -12.43 31.10
CA SER A 476 12.02 -12.63 31.00
C SER A 476 12.57 -13.64 32.03
N GLY A 477 11.94 -13.74 33.21
CA GLY A 477 12.27 -14.73 34.23
C GLY A 477 11.74 -16.16 33.96
N HIS A 478 10.86 -16.31 32.96
CA HIS A 478 10.15 -17.56 32.68
C HIS A 478 10.25 -17.93 31.20
N GLY A 479 11.38 -18.51 30.79
CA GLY A 479 11.69 -18.80 29.38
C GLY A 479 10.64 -19.69 28.68
N MET A 480 10.05 -20.67 29.38
CA MET A 480 8.97 -21.50 28.85
C MET A 480 7.68 -20.67 28.58
N ALA A 481 7.30 -19.78 29.52
CA ALA A 481 6.17 -18.89 29.38
C ALA A 481 6.32 -17.96 28.17
N LEU A 482 7.52 -17.41 27.97
CA LEU A 482 7.86 -16.62 26.78
C LEU A 482 7.72 -17.44 25.50
N GLY A 483 8.19 -18.69 25.49
CA GLY A 483 8.06 -19.60 24.36
C GLY A 483 6.60 -19.91 24.02
N VAL A 484 5.78 -20.21 25.04
CA VAL A 484 4.34 -20.47 24.87
C VAL A 484 3.62 -19.22 24.35
N TRP A 485 3.92 -18.03 24.88
CA TRP A 485 3.38 -16.78 24.41
C TRP A 485 3.69 -16.54 22.93
N ALA A 486 4.97 -16.65 22.54
CA ALA A 486 5.40 -16.43 21.15
C ALA A 486 4.77 -17.44 20.18
N LEU A 487 4.71 -18.73 20.56
CA LEU A 487 4.11 -19.79 19.75
C LEU A 487 2.60 -19.60 19.61
N SER A 488 1.91 -19.18 20.67
CA SER A 488 0.47 -18.91 20.64
C SER A 488 0.12 -17.77 19.71
N LEU A 489 0.89 -16.68 19.72
CA LEU A 489 0.71 -15.56 18.80
C LEU A 489 0.98 -15.96 17.34
N LEU A 490 2.12 -16.62 17.10
CA LEU A 490 2.48 -17.07 15.75
C LEU A 490 1.46 -18.09 15.21
N GLY A 491 1.02 -19.02 16.05
CA GLY A 491 0.00 -20.01 15.72
C GLY A 491 -1.33 -19.37 15.37
N THR A 492 -1.80 -18.44 16.20
CA THR A 492 -3.05 -17.69 15.96
C THR A 492 -2.96 -16.86 14.70
N PHE A 493 -1.84 -16.15 14.49
CA PHE A 493 -1.58 -15.37 13.27
C PHE A 493 -1.66 -16.24 12.01
N MET A 494 -1.01 -17.41 12.01
CA MET A 494 -0.99 -18.33 10.86
C MET A 494 -2.35 -18.99 10.62
N VAL A 495 -3.01 -19.48 11.69
CA VAL A 495 -4.31 -20.17 11.57
C VAL A 495 -5.39 -19.21 11.10
N ILE A 496 -5.51 -18.06 11.74
CA ILE A 496 -6.54 -17.07 11.38
C ILE A 496 -6.22 -16.45 10.01
N GLY A 497 -4.96 -16.18 9.70
CA GLY A 497 -4.55 -15.73 8.37
C GLY A 497 -4.96 -16.72 7.29
N TYR A 498 -4.66 -18.01 7.46
CA TYR A 498 -5.03 -19.06 6.52
C TYR A 498 -6.54 -19.23 6.37
N LEU A 499 -7.28 -19.24 7.50
CA LEU A 499 -8.74 -19.38 7.50
C LEU A 499 -9.40 -18.18 6.82
N SER A 500 -9.00 -16.97 7.19
CA SER A 500 -9.52 -15.74 6.61
C SER A 500 -9.19 -15.61 5.12
N ALA A 501 -8.02 -16.10 4.70
CA ALA A 501 -7.65 -16.16 3.28
C ALA A 501 -8.59 -17.04 2.44
N ARG A 502 -9.18 -18.07 3.04
CA ARG A 502 -10.15 -18.95 2.36
C ARG A 502 -11.58 -18.41 2.40
N LEU A 503 -11.93 -17.67 3.46
CA LEU A 503 -13.29 -17.20 3.69
C LEU A 503 -13.56 -15.85 3.03
N LEU A 504 -12.55 -14.98 2.92
CA LEU A 504 -12.71 -13.65 2.34
C LEU A 504 -12.71 -13.75 0.80
N PRO A 505 -13.80 -13.32 0.13
CA PRO A 505 -13.84 -13.25 -1.32
C PRO A 505 -12.93 -12.13 -1.84
N GLY A 506 -12.46 -12.25 -3.07
CA GLY A 506 -11.67 -11.24 -3.76
C GLY A 506 -10.40 -11.81 -4.40
N GLU A 507 -9.82 -11.02 -5.28
CA GLU A 507 -8.62 -11.37 -6.04
C GLU A 507 -7.40 -11.51 -5.15
N THR A 508 -6.52 -12.45 -5.51
CA THR A 508 -5.19 -12.58 -4.89
C THR A 508 -4.24 -11.61 -5.58
N ALA A 509 -3.56 -10.77 -4.81
CA ALA A 509 -2.61 -9.84 -5.39
C ALA A 509 -1.47 -10.56 -6.11
N SER A 510 -1.15 -10.10 -7.31
CA SER A 510 0.04 -10.52 -8.02
C SER A 510 1.24 -9.76 -7.46
N PHE A 511 2.23 -10.49 -6.94
CA PHE A 511 3.43 -9.84 -6.39
C PHE A 511 4.47 -9.63 -7.47
N HIS A 512 4.55 -8.41 -8.00
CA HIS A 512 5.63 -7.95 -8.84
C HIS A 512 6.33 -6.79 -8.13
N MET A 513 7.60 -6.93 -7.79
CA MET A 513 8.38 -5.88 -7.14
C MET A 513 9.75 -5.76 -7.78
N GLU A 514 10.07 -4.55 -8.21
CA GLU A 514 11.41 -4.21 -8.67
C GLU A 514 12.36 -4.11 -7.48
N LEU A 515 13.55 -4.68 -7.63
CA LEU A 515 14.61 -4.62 -6.63
C LEU A 515 15.54 -3.42 -6.92
N PRO A 516 15.31 -2.26 -6.33
CA PRO A 516 16.22 -1.13 -6.50
C PRO A 516 17.60 -1.50 -5.93
N PRO A 517 18.70 -0.95 -6.46
CA PRO A 517 20.03 -1.18 -5.90
C PRO A 517 20.10 -0.71 -4.44
N MET A 518 20.86 -1.43 -3.59
CA MET A 518 21.12 -0.98 -2.21
C MET A 518 21.93 0.31 -2.25
N ARG A 519 21.47 1.30 -1.48
CA ARG A 519 22.10 2.63 -1.36
C ARG A 519 22.37 2.96 0.09
N LEU A 520 23.36 3.81 0.32
CA LEU A 520 23.51 4.44 1.64
C LEU A 520 22.42 5.51 1.79
N PRO A 521 21.66 5.50 2.89
CA PRO A 521 20.62 6.48 3.15
C PRO A 521 21.19 7.91 3.12
N ARG A 522 20.51 8.84 2.47
CA ARG A 522 20.90 10.25 2.47
C ARG A 522 20.26 10.95 3.67
N PRO A 523 21.04 11.51 4.62
CA PRO A 523 20.51 12.09 5.86
C PRO A 523 19.43 13.14 5.62
N GLY A 524 19.59 14.01 4.62
CA GLY A 524 18.59 15.01 4.26
C GLY A 524 17.25 14.41 3.85
N ASN A 525 17.24 13.37 3.01
CA ASN A 525 16.00 12.69 2.58
C ASN A 525 15.31 11.99 3.77
N VAL A 526 16.11 11.34 4.61
CA VAL A 526 15.62 10.67 5.82
C VAL A 526 14.94 11.66 6.75
N MET A 527 15.55 12.81 7.01
CA MET A 527 14.99 13.86 7.89
C MET A 527 13.72 14.46 7.33
N VAL A 528 13.69 14.80 6.03
CA VAL A 528 12.49 15.37 5.38
C VAL A 528 11.32 14.36 5.41
N LYS A 529 11.56 13.11 5.07
CA LYS A 529 10.54 12.04 5.13
C LYS A 529 10.03 11.84 6.55
N THR A 530 10.92 11.79 7.53
CA THR A 530 10.58 11.63 8.95
C THR A 530 9.71 12.78 9.42
N TYR A 531 10.10 14.03 9.15
CA TYR A 531 9.36 15.22 9.55
C TYR A 531 7.96 15.27 8.92
N SER A 532 7.86 15.06 7.60
CA SER A 532 6.58 15.09 6.90
C SER A 532 5.61 14.02 7.43
N ARG A 533 6.12 12.82 7.73
CA ARG A 533 5.32 11.74 8.32
C ARG A 533 4.90 12.04 9.75
N MET A 534 5.79 12.63 10.56
CA MET A 534 5.46 13.03 11.93
C MET A 534 4.38 14.12 11.94
N GLN A 535 4.51 15.15 11.11
CA GLN A 535 3.53 16.22 11.01
C GLN A 535 2.15 15.70 10.63
N TRP A 536 2.10 14.89 9.58
CA TRP A 536 0.85 14.30 9.13
C TRP A 536 0.22 13.36 10.18
N TYR A 537 1.02 12.51 10.80
CA TYR A 537 0.58 11.62 11.87
C TYR A 537 0.01 12.39 13.06
N PHE A 538 0.71 13.42 13.52
CA PHE A 538 0.29 14.24 14.65
C PHE A 538 -1.07 14.90 14.41
N LEU A 539 -1.26 15.50 13.23
CA LEU A 539 -2.52 16.13 12.84
C LEU A 539 -3.69 15.14 12.74
N GLU A 540 -3.42 13.90 12.35
CA GLU A 540 -4.46 12.88 12.15
C GLU A 540 -4.81 12.13 13.44
N VAL A 541 -3.84 11.91 14.31
CA VAL A 541 -4.00 11.05 15.50
C VAL A 541 -4.31 11.84 16.76
N LEU A 542 -3.82 13.09 16.89
CA LEU A 542 -4.14 13.94 18.05
C LEU A 542 -5.65 14.06 18.30
N PRO A 543 -6.50 14.35 17.30
CA PRO A 543 -7.95 14.43 17.51
C PRO A 543 -8.55 13.11 18.03
N LEU A 544 -8.02 11.96 17.60
CA LEU A 544 -8.49 10.64 18.05
C LEU A 544 -8.16 10.41 19.53
N PHE A 545 -7.00 10.88 20.01
CA PHE A 545 -6.66 10.79 21.44
C PHE A 545 -7.50 11.71 22.30
N LEU A 546 -7.77 12.92 21.84
CA LEU A 546 -8.68 13.83 22.54
C LEU A 546 -10.11 13.24 22.62
N LEU A 547 -10.59 12.67 21.52
CA LEU A 547 -11.88 11.99 21.50
C LEU A 547 -11.92 10.78 22.46
N ALA A 548 -10.86 9.97 22.50
CA ALA A 548 -10.76 8.84 23.42
C ALA A 548 -10.76 9.29 24.89
N SER A 549 -10.05 10.38 25.22
CA SER A 549 -10.04 10.99 26.54
C SER A 549 -11.42 11.48 26.96
N ILE A 550 -12.13 12.18 26.07
CA ILE A 550 -13.51 12.62 26.30
C ILE A 550 -14.44 11.43 26.55
N MET A 551 -14.30 10.38 25.77
CA MET A 551 -15.11 9.17 25.90
C MET A 551 -14.86 8.46 27.24
N LEU A 552 -13.59 8.35 27.67
CA LEU A 552 -13.23 7.82 28.97
C LEU A 552 -13.83 8.61 30.12
N TRP A 553 -13.66 9.95 30.07
CA TRP A 553 -14.26 10.84 31.06
C TRP A 553 -15.79 10.70 31.13
N ALA A 554 -16.47 10.60 30.00
CA ALA A 554 -17.92 10.44 29.96
C ALA A 554 -18.36 9.06 30.52
N LEU A 555 -17.62 7.99 30.25
CA LEU A 555 -17.87 6.66 30.79
C LEU A 555 -17.62 6.60 32.29
N ASP A 556 -16.60 7.28 32.80
CA ASP A 556 -16.32 7.37 34.23
C ASP A 556 -17.40 8.20 34.93
N LEU A 557 -17.74 9.36 34.41
CA LEU A 557 -18.79 10.24 34.95
C LEU A 557 -20.15 9.53 35.05
N THR A 558 -20.50 8.69 34.08
CA THR A 558 -21.77 7.94 34.06
C THR A 558 -21.72 6.66 34.88
N GLY A 559 -20.57 6.27 35.43
CA GLY A 559 -20.38 5.01 36.13
C GLY A 559 -20.40 3.77 35.23
N MET A 560 -20.44 3.95 33.91
CA MET A 560 -20.47 2.85 32.94
C MET A 560 -19.18 2.02 32.96
N LEU A 561 -18.05 2.61 33.36
CA LEU A 561 -16.80 1.84 33.53
C LEU A 561 -16.98 0.65 34.47
N ARG A 562 -17.64 0.85 35.65
CA ARG A 562 -17.92 -0.23 36.61
C ARG A 562 -18.88 -1.29 36.07
N VAL A 563 -19.83 -0.88 35.21
CA VAL A 563 -20.77 -1.83 34.58
C VAL A 563 -20.00 -2.73 33.60
N VAL A 564 -19.11 -2.14 32.77
CA VAL A 564 -18.29 -2.90 31.81
C VAL A 564 -17.34 -3.84 32.55
N GLU A 565 -16.71 -3.40 33.65
CA GLU A 565 -15.87 -4.23 34.51
C GLU A 565 -16.65 -5.40 35.09
N GLY A 566 -17.88 -5.16 35.60
CA GLY A 566 -18.77 -6.21 36.08
C GLY A 566 -19.18 -7.25 35.02
N ILE A 567 -19.26 -6.85 33.74
CA ILE A 567 -19.51 -7.75 32.60
C ILE A 567 -18.27 -8.58 32.27
N LEU A 568 -17.08 -8.00 32.37
CA LEU A 568 -15.81 -8.68 32.07
C LEU A 568 -15.40 -9.66 33.16
N THR A 569 -15.69 -9.38 34.43
CA THR A 569 -15.29 -10.21 35.57
C THR A 569 -15.65 -11.69 35.42
N PRO A 570 -16.88 -12.12 35.06
CA PRO A 570 -17.20 -13.53 34.88
C PRO A 570 -16.44 -14.16 33.70
N VAL A 571 -16.15 -13.40 32.64
CA VAL A 571 -15.39 -13.89 31.49
C VAL A 571 -13.93 -14.12 31.87
N VAL A 572 -13.34 -13.21 32.63
CA VAL A 572 -11.95 -13.28 33.11
C VAL A 572 -11.82 -14.44 34.15
N SER A 573 -12.80 -14.59 35.04
CA SER A 573 -12.82 -15.71 35.98
C SER A 573 -12.94 -17.07 35.28
N ALA A 574 -13.66 -17.16 34.17
CA ALA A 574 -13.71 -18.38 33.34
C ALA A 574 -12.37 -18.76 32.71
N LEU A 575 -11.47 -17.80 32.56
CA LEU A 575 -10.06 -18.03 32.12
C LEU A 575 -9.17 -18.56 33.26
N GLY A 576 -9.70 -18.66 34.49
CA GLY A 576 -8.94 -19.01 35.68
C GLY A 576 -8.07 -17.87 36.21
N LEU A 577 -8.36 -16.62 35.82
CA LEU A 577 -7.66 -15.43 36.27
C LEU A 577 -8.35 -14.76 37.46
N PRO A 578 -7.64 -14.04 38.33
CA PRO A 578 -8.23 -13.25 39.41
C PRO A 578 -9.16 -12.16 38.90
N ALA A 579 -10.14 -11.76 39.68
CA ALA A 579 -11.16 -10.75 39.33
C ALA A 579 -10.52 -9.38 38.99
N GLU A 580 -9.44 -9.02 39.65
CA GLU A 580 -8.66 -7.79 39.45
C GLU A 580 -8.13 -7.67 38.04
N THR A 581 -7.94 -8.79 37.35
CA THR A 581 -7.48 -8.82 35.94
C THR A 581 -8.54 -8.22 34.99
N SER A 582 -9.81 -8.13 35.38
CA SER A 582 -10.87 -7.51 34.56
C SER A 582 -10.62 -6.02 34.33
N THR A 583 -10.17 -5.28 35.33
CA THR A 583 -9.75 -3.88 35.21
C THR A 583 -8.58 -3.75 34.24
N ILE A 584 -7.63 -4.69 34.26
CA ILE A 584 -6.47 -4.71 33.37
C ILE A 584 -6.88 -4.89 31.92
N PHE A 585 -7.81 -5.78 31.61
CA PHE A 585 -8.35 -5.95 30.26
C PHE A 585 -9.12 -4.71 29.80
N LEU A 586 -9.90 -4.10 30.68
CA LEU A 586 -10.61 -2.85 30.38
C LEU A 586 -9.64 -1.72 30.07
N LEU A 587 -8.63 -1.49 30.90
CA LEU A 587 -7.59 -0.49 30.69
C LEU A 587 -6.78 -0.80 29.42
N GLY A 588 -6.51 -2.08 29.14
CA GLY A 588 -5.82 -2.54 27.95
C GLY A 588 -6.58 -2.24 26.65
N PHE A 589 -7.90 -2.18 26.66
CA PHE A 589 -8.71 -1.72 25.52
C PHE A 589 -8.50 -0.23 25.25
N PHE A 590 -8.47 0.58 26.29
CA PHE A 590 -8.17 1.99 26.11
C PHE A 590 -6.72 2.19 25.69
N ARG A 591 -5.81 1.45 26.33
CA ARG A 591 -4.37 1.50 26.05
C ARG A 591 -3.71 0.16 26.35
N ARG A 592 -3.13 -0.44 25.34
CA ARG A 592 -2.45 -1.74 25.45
C ARG A 592 -1.30 -1.76 26.47
N ASP A 593 -0.58 -0.65 26.63
CA ASP A 593 0.50 -0.53 27.62
C ASP A 593 -0.02 -0.46 29.07
N TYR A 594 -1.16 0.17 29.34
CA TYR A 594 -1.76 0.17 30.67
C TYR A 594 -2.23 -1.22 31.07
N GLY A 595 -2.81 -1.97 30.14
CA GLY A 595 -3.11 -3.37 30.39
C GLY A 595 -1.85 -4.18 30.71
N ALA A 596 -0.76 -3.98 29.98
CA ALA A 596 0.49 -4.66 30.23
C ALA A 596 1.14 -4.23 31.57
N ALA A 597 1.12 -2.93 31.91
CA ALA A 597 1.63 -2.41 33.17
C ALA A 597 0.83 -2.96 34.38
N GLY A 598 -0.50 -2.95 34.28
CA GLY A 598 -1.35 -3.56 35.33
C GLY A 598 -1.07 -5.05 35.53
N LEU A 599 -0.77 -5.79 34.45
CA LEU A 599 -0.35 -7.19 34.56
C LEU A 599 1.00 -7.32 35.27
N PHE A 600 1.94 -6.39 35.04
CA PHE A 600 3.21 -6.33 35.73
C PHE A 600 3.02 -6.10 37.24
N ASP A 601 2.14 -5.17 37.61
CA ASP A 601 1.86 -4.86 39.01
C ASP A 601 1.24 -6.05 39.75
N LEU A 602 0.26 -6.74 39.15
CA LEU A 602 -0.32 -7.96 39.75
C LEU A 602 0.70 -9.08 39.91
N ASN A 603 1.62 -9.22 38.96
CA ASN A 603 2.71 -10.18 39.04
C ASN A 603 3.69 -9.83 40.19
N GLN A 604 4.04 -8.55 40.37
CA GLN A 604 4.91 -8.10 41.46
C GLN A 604 4.25 -8.32 42.84
N GLN A 605 2.93 -8.18 42.94
CA GLN A 605 2.16 -8.46 44.15
C GLN A 605 2.03 -9.96 44.43
N GLY A 606 2.50 -10.83 43.52
CA GLY A 606 2.41 -12.29 43.70
C GLY A 606 1.00 -12.86 43.55
N LEU A 607 0.07 -12.13 42.94
CA LEU A 607 -1.32 -12.52 42.77
C LEU A 607 -1.54 -13.45 41.56
N LEU A 608 -0.52 -13.69 40.75
CA LEU A 608 -0.58 -14.52 39.54
C LEU A 608 0.41 -15.67 39.62
N ASP A 609 -0.06 -16.88 39.38
CA ASP A 609 0.84 -18.02 39.10
C ASP A 609 1.40 -17.92 37.66
N VAL A 610 2.44 -18.71 37.34
CA VAL A 610 3.12 -18.67 36.05
C VAL A 610 2.15 -19.01 34.91
N VAL A 611 1.19 -19.92 35.13
CA VAL A 611 0.17 -20.28 34.14
C VAL A 611 -0.77 -19.10 33.91
N GLN A 612 -1.29 -18.52 35.01
CA GLN A 612 -2.16 -17.34 34.94
C GLN A 612 -1.48 -16.17 34.26
N LEU A 613 -0.21 -15.92 34.57
CA LEU A 613 0.61 -14.89 33.96
C LEU A 613 0.73 -15.12 32.45
N THR A 614 1.00 -16.36 32.02
CA THR A 614 1.14 -16.71 30.60
C THR A 614 -0.21 -16.55 29.87
N VAL A 615 -1.29 -17.06 30.47
CA VAL A 615 -2.65 -16.95 29.91
C VAL A 615 -3.07 -15.48 29.78
N ALA A 616 -2.85 -14.69 30.84
CA ALA A 616 -3.17 -13.26 30.82
C ALA A 616 -2.35 -12.52 29.76
N ALA A 617 -1.05 -12.78 29.65
CA ALA A 617 -0.17 -12.17 28.65
C ALA A 617 -0.60 -12.51 27.22
N VAL A 618 -0.93 -13.78 26.92
CA VAL A 618 -1.40 -14.20 25.60
C VAL A 618 -2.76 -13.56 25.30
N THR A 619 -3.70 -13.66 26.22
CA THR A 619 -5.06 -13.14 26.03
C THR A 619 -5.04 -11.62 25.84
N LEU A 620 -4.29 -10.89 26.67
CA LEU A 620 -4.15 -9.43 26.56
C LEU A 620 -3.51 -9.00 25.22
N THR A 621 -2.57 -9.80 24.70
CA THR A 621 -1.94 -9.50 23.41
C THR A 621 -2.88 -9.75 22.23
N LEU A 622 -3.65 -10.83 22.28
CA LEU A 622 -4.65 -11.17 21.25
C LEU A 622 -5.95 -10.37 21.42
N PHE A 623 -6.17 -9.84 22.61
CA PHE A 623 -7.38 -9.09 22.93
C PHE A 623 -7.39 -7.78 22.15
N VAL A 624 -8.51 -7.31 21.86
CA VAL A 624 -8.99 -6.14 21.14
C VAL A 624 -7.94 -5.06 20.83
N PRO A 625 -8.00 -4.46 19.62
CA PRO A 625 -7.24 -3.26 19.29
C PRO A 625 -7.49 -2.14 20.31
N CYS A 626 -6.48 -1.35 20.65
CA CYS A 626 -6.69 -0.17 21.49
C CYS A 626 -7.68 0.80 20.81
N VAL A 627 -8.29 1.69 21.59
CA VAL A 627 -9.28 2.66 21.09
C VAL A 627 -8.78 3.40 19.85
N ALA A 628 -7.52 3.88 19.86
CA ALA A 628 -6.93 4.58 18.73
C ALA A 628 -6.85 3.70 17.47
N GLN A 629 -6.46 2.44 17.61
CA GLN A 629 -6.44 1.49 16.50
C GLN A 629 -7.87 1.18 16.01
N PHE A 630 -8.82 0.98 16.92
CA PHE A 630 -10.22 0.74 16.55
C PHE A 630 -10.81 1.92 15.77
N LEU A 631 -10.61 3.15 16.23
CA LEU A 631 -11.05 4.35 15.51
C LEU A 631 -10.38 4.47 14.14
N MET A 632 -9.10 4.11 14.03
CA MET A 632 -8.41 4.07 12.74
C MET A 632 -8.98 2.97 11.82
N MET A 633 -9.33 1.79 12.36
CA MET A 633 -10.02 0.75 11.59
C MET A 633 -11.38 1.23 11.08
N VAL A 634 -12.14 1.96 11.89
CA VAL A 634 -13.42 2.58 11.47
C VAL A 634 -13.18 3.56 10.33
N LYS A 635 -12.16 4.41 10.43
CA LYS A 635 -11.80 5.38 9.40
C LYS A 635 -11.36 4.72 8.08
N GLU A 636 -10.57 3.64 8.16
CA GLU A 636 -9.97 2.98 6.99
C GLU A 636 -10.87 1.94 6.32
N ARG A 637 -11.70 1.25 7.09
CA ARG A 637 -12.48 0.08 6.63
C ARG A 637 -13.99 0.29 6.77
N GLY A 638 -14.39 1.39 7.37
CA GLY A 638 -15.78 1.65 7.72
C GLY A 638 -16.21 0.96 9.01
N TRP A 639 -17.24 1.52 9.64
CA TRP A 639 -17.68 1.09 10.96
C TRP A 639 -18.18 -0.35 11.01
N LYS A 640 -18.87 -0.84 9.95
CA LYS A 640 -19.38 -2.21 9.86
C LYS A 640 -18.26 -3.25 9.89
N THR A 641 -17.22 -3.03 9.11
CA THR A 641 -16.05 -3.94 9.04
C THR A 641 -15.25 -3.89 10.33
N ALA A 642 -15.01 -2.72 10.88
CA ALA A 642 -14.27 -2.55 12.14
C ALA A 642 -14.99 -3.23 13.31
N THR A 643 -16.30 -3.03 13.44
CA THR A 643 -17.11 -3.69 14.48
C THR A 643 -17.17 -5.20 14.28
N GLY A 644 -17.29 -5.68 13.02
CA GLY A 644 -17.22 -7.10 12.70
C GLY A 644 -15.90 -7.74 13.11
N MET A 645 -14.77 -7.06 12.85
CA MET A 645 -13.44 -7.52 13.31
C MET A 645 -13.35 -7.54 14.82
N PHE A 646 -13.82 -6.50 15.50
CA PHE A 646 -13.85 -6.42 16.97
C PHE A 646 -14.63 -7.60 17.59
N LEU A 647 -15.84 -7.86 17.07
CA LEU A 647 -16.69 -8.97 17.52
C LEU A 647 -16.09 -10.35 17.22
N LEU A 648 -15.23 -10.46 16.22
CA LEU A 648 -14.49 -11.68 15.91
C LEU A 648 -13.27 -11.86 16.83
N ILE A 649 -12.48 -10.80 17.01
CA ILE A 649 -11.21 -10.83 17.75
C ILE A 649 -11.46 -11.11 19.23
N THR A 650 -12.45 -10.46 19.84
CA THR A 650 -12.72 -10.58 21.28
C THR A 650 -12.99 -12.02 21.74
N PRO A 651 -13.99 -12.74 21.21
CA PRO A 651 -14.22 -14.12 21.63
C PRO A 651 -13.07 -15.05 21.28
N LEU A 652 -12.37 -14.79 20.17
CA LEU A 652 -11.21 -15.57 19.78
C LEU A 652 -10.07 -15.45 20.78
N ALA A 653 -9.75 -14.24 21.23
CA ALA A 653 -8.69 -14.00 22.22
C ALA A 653 -8.98 -14.71 23.54
N PHE A 654 -10.22 -14.59 24.06
CA PHE A 654 -10.64 -15.29 25.28
C PHE A 654 -10.71 -16.80 25.05
N GLY A 655 -11.13 -17.28 23.87
CA GLY A 655 -11.14 -18.70 23.53
C GLY A 655 -9.73 -19.31 23.49
N VAL A 656 -8.76 -18.61 22.92
CA VAL A 656 -7.33 -19.04 22.93
C VAL A 656 -6.80 -19.06 24.37
N GLY A 657 -7.12 -18.02 25.17
CA GLY A 657 -6.72 -17.95 26.58
C GLY A 657 -7.31 -19.12 27.40
N ALA A 658 -8.60 -19.42 27.24
CA ALA A 658 -9.24 -20.53 27.90
C ALA A 658 -8.64 -21.88 27.48
N PHE A 659 -8.44 -22.09 26.19
CA PHE A 659 -7.79 -23.30 25.68
C PHE A 659 -6.37 -23.46 26.26
N LEU A 660 -5.64 -22.38 26.34
CA LEU A 660 -4.28 -22.38 26.87
C LEU A 660 -4.26 -22.71 28.37
N ASN A 661 -5.17 -22.10 29.17
CA ASN A 661 -5.28 -22.40 30.61
C ASN A 661 -5.56 -23.89 30.85
N VAL A 662 -6.53 -24.45 30.13
CA VAL A 662 -6.88 -25.88 30.27
C VAL A 662 -5.69 -26.76 29.85
N SER A 663 -5.04 -26.43 28.71
CA SER A 663 -3.93 -27.23 28.15
C SER A 663 -2.71 -27.22 29.07
N LEU A 664 -2.31 -26.06 29.58
CA LEU A 664 -1.15 -25.94 30.48
C LEU A 664 -1.37 -26.64 31.80
N ARG A 665 -2.56 -26.48 32.42
CA ARG A 665 -2.91 -27.19 33.66
C ARG A 665 -3.01 -28.70 33.46
N TRP A 666 -3.49 -29.17 32.30
CA TRP A 666 -3.55 -30.60 31.99
C TRP A 666 -2.15 -31.23 31.84
N ILE A 667 -1.17 -30.48 31.32
CA ILE A 667 0.23 -30.91 31.22
C ILE A 667 0.95 -30.88 32.59
N GLY A 668 0.29 -30.32 33.63
CA GLY A 668 0.85 -30.24 34.99
C GLY A 668 1.85 -29.07 35.18
N TRP A 669 1.67 -28.04 34.46
CA TRP A 669 2.50 -26.83 34.53
C TRP A 669 1.96 -25.83 35.56
#